data_b9235a307ea446988fa4fea45287509d
#
_entry.id   b9235a307ea446988fa4fea45287509d
#
_cell.length_a   1.000
_cell.length_b   1.000
_cell.length_c   1.000
_cell.angle_alpha   90.00
_cell.angle_beta   90.00
_cell.angle_gamma   90.00
#
_symmetry.space_group_name_H-M   'P 1'
#
loop_
_entity.id
_entity.type
_entity.pdbx_description
1 polymer ?
#
loop_
_entity_poly.entity_id
_entity_poly.type
_entity_poly.pdbx_seq_one_letter_code
_entity_poly.pdbx_strand_id
1 'polypeptide(L)'
;MSDALRHECGVAVVVLRKPLSCDGDFGGTKLSLLLEKQHNRGQDGAGAAILSADPEPGESPYWLFKSASDTPLADVLAAIGKRPADCGRIFLGHLRYATFGKNDEAYCHPFVHEASELAHTLLLAGNFNLTNAHELFEDYRRHGSFPTSKADGYLLCEMVAHELAGGKDLASSLSSALSSADGAWTLCGMTGDGWAFATRDPCGIRPGFCYIDDDVVVVASERPAIQAAFDVPPEAVRELPPGEALVVSPSGEIAFCTLANQVSQLPNCPTARPAQRSCAFERIYFSRANDADIHRERKALGAALLPQILVAAEAALSDIFFSYIPNSAQVAFHGLLEELFVMCFRRKERIDRKDDSASADFAYSAAKVPRFGEIAVKDAKFRTFIADAASREEFYKHVYDVTYGLVRPGLDTLVVLDDSIVRGNTMRNAILPMLDRLGPKRIVIASSAPPIRYPDCYGIDMSTLGELVAFRALVNLLNGEEGTGNGEQGMGNGERELRMALQRPFNSSTFQPFNPLAELYARFTDEEHCAEIARLLTPPGMKAEVKVVFQSVSALRTALAASRKSKVEGRKSKVESPKLDDPQPSTLSTSSTPLTFSTFSTPADGVVSDAIGDWYFTGDYPTPGGYKVLHQAIQNYLDGTSGRSY
;
A
#
# COMPACT_ATOMS: atom_id res chain seq x y z
N MET A 1 -9.95 -7.45 17.80
CA MET A 1 -9.83 -6.68 16.54
C MET A 1 -9.00 -7.53 15.59
N SER A 2 -9.40 -7.69 14.34
CA SER A 2 -8.67 -8.52 13.37
C SER A 2 -7.39 -7.81 12.97
N ASP A 3 -6.27 -8.53 12.99
CA ASP A 3 -4.95 -8.04 12.54
C ASP A 3 -4.83 -7.95 11.01
N ALA A 4 -5.86 -8.37 10.27
CA ALA A 4 -5.89 -8.16 8.85
C ALA A 4 -5.88 -6.66 8.61
N LEU A 5 -4.78 -6.13 8.08
CA LEU A 5 -4.73 -4.80 7.51
C LEU A 5 -5.91 -4.69 6.56
N ARG A 6 -6.84 -3.80 6.90
CA ARG A 6 -7.96 -3.54 6.02
C ARG A 6 -7.48 -2.65 4.90
N HIS A 7 -8.08 -2.85 3.74
CA HIS A 7 -7.61 -2.27 2.50
C HIS A 7 -7.96 -0.78 2.42
N GLU A 8 -7.09 -0.02 1.78
CA GLU A 8 -7.29 1.39 1.49
C GLU A 8 -8.46 1.65 0.53
N CYS A 9 -8.90 2.92 0.45
CA CYS A 9 -9.93 3.34 -0.49
C CYS A 9 -9.54 3.09 -1.95
N GLY A 10 -10.54 2.89 -2.80
CA GLY A 10 -10.41 2.87 -4.26
C GLY A 10 -11.22 3.99 -4.88
N VAL A 11 -10.67 4.69 -5.88
CA VAL A 11 -11.38 5.70 -6.65
C VAL A 11 -11.30 5.37 -8.13
N ALA A 12 -12.35 5.71 -8.88
CA ALA A 12 -12.39 5.61 -10.32
C ALA A 12 -13.22 6.75 -10.93
N VAL A 13 -12.77 7.29 -12.07
CA VAL A 13 -13.54 8.20 -12.90
C VAL A 13 -13.41 7.81 -14.36
N VAL A 14 -14.54 7.85 -15.08
CA VAL A 14 -14.62 7.68 -16.52
C VAL A 14 -15.25 8.94 -17.11
N VAL A 15 -14.58 9.58 -18.04
CA VAL A 15 -15.06 10.77 -18.76
C VAL A 15 -15.20 10.43 -20.23
N LEU A 16 -16.37 10.59 -20.79
CA LEU A 16 -16.63 10.47 -22.22
C LEU A 16 -16.24 11.80 -22.89
N ARG A 17 -15.26 11.78 -23.77
CA ARG A 17 -14.77 12.96 -24.49
C ARG A 17 -15.70 13.41 -25.59
N LYS A 18 -16.44 12.46 -26.14
CA LYS A 18 -17.45 12.66 -27.20
C LYS A 18 -18.76 12.02 -26.78
N PRO A 19 -19.90 12.55 -27.20
CA PRO A 19 -21.17 11.85 -27.07
C PRO A 19 -21.07 10.50 -27.80
N LEU A 20 -21.03 9.40 -27.03
CA LEU A 20 -21.18 8.08 -27.62
C LEU A 20 -22.67 7.90 -27.97
N SER A 21 -22.98 7.24 -29.11
CA SER A 21 -24.36 6.90 -29.46
C SER A 21 -24.99 6.16 -28.28
N CYS A 22 -26.24 6.55 -27.91
CA CYS A 22 -26.92 6.06 -26.69
C CYS A 22 -27.33 4.58 -26.74
N ASP A 23 -26.69 3.75 -27.55
CA ASP A 23 -26.92 2.31 -27.61
C ASP A 23 -26.17 1.63 -26.44
N GLY A 24 -26.77 1.71 -25.27
CA GLY A 24 -26.27 1.07 -24.05
C GLY A 24 -25.55 2.03 -23.10
N ASP A 25 -25.53 1.66 -21.81
CA ASP A 25 -24.85 2.38 -20.75
C ASP A 25 -23.34 2.03 -20.72
N PHE A 26 -22.55 2.53 -21.69
CA PHE A 26 -21.14 2.28 -21.79
C PHE A 26 -20.38 2.76 -20.52
N GLY A 27 -20.60 4.02 -20.12
CA GLY A 27 -19.87 4.62 -19.00
C GLY A 27 -20.21 3.97 -17.66
N GLY A 28 -21.48 3.69 -17.39
CA GLY A 28 -21.89 2.98 -16.17
C GLY A 28 -21.39 1.54 -16.12
N THR A 29 -21.37 0.83 -17.27
CA THR A 29 -20.78 -0.50 -17.37
C THR A 29 -19.29 -0.46 -17.10
N LYS A 30 -18.54 0.51 -17.66
CA LYS A 30 -17.10 0.66 -17.43
C LYS A 30 -16.78 1.05 -15.99
N LEU A 31 -17.55 1.96 -15.39
CA LEU A 31 -17.42 2.29 -13.97
C LEU A 31 -17.67 1.06 -13.09
N SER A 32 -18.74 0.30 -13.36
CA SER A 32 -19.06 -0.94 -12.63
C SER A 32 -17.92 -1.94 -12.69
N LEU A 33 -17.33 -2.15 -13.87
CA LEU A 33 -16.15 -3.02 -14.03
C LEU A 33 -14.93 -2.50 -13.26
N LEU A 34 -14.66 -1.19 -13.29
CA LEU A 34 -13.56 -0.59 -12.54
C LEU A 34 -13.72 -0.79 -11.04
N LEU A 35 -14.91 -0.58 -10.49
CA LEU A 35 -15.20 -0.79 -9.07
C LEU A 35 -15.09 -2.27 -8.69
N GLU A 36 -15.66 -3.17 -9.49
CA GLU A 36 -15.54 -4.63 -9.25
C GLU A 36 -14.08 -5.10 -9.31
N LYS A 37 -13.29 -4.61 -10.27
CA LYS A 37 -11.86 -4.95 -10.37
C LYS A 37 -11.00 -4.34 -9.25
N GLN A 38 -11.53 -3.38 -8.51
CA GLN A 38 -10.89 -2.79 -7.32
C GLN A 38 -11.51 -3.29 -6.00
N HIS A 39 -12.29 -4.38 -6.01
CA HIS A 39 -12.97 -4.93 -4.81
C HIS A 39 -12.01 -5.33 -3.66
N ASN A 40 -10.72 -5.47 -3.94
CA ASN A 40 -9.68 -5.62 -2.92
C ASN A 40 -9.49 -4.35 -2.06
N ARG A 41 -9.92 -3.18 -2.56
CA ARG A 41 -9.93 -1.91 -1.83
C ARG A 41 -11.28 -1.72 -1.14
N GLY A 42 -11.40 -0.81 -0.23
CA GLY A 42 -12.56 -0.37 0.52
C GLY A 42 -13.81 -1.27 0.54
N GLN A 43 -14.12 -1.83 1.71
CA GLN A 43 -15.26 -2.75 1.86
C GLN A 43 -16.30 -2.25 2.88
N ASP A 44 -16.05 -1.09 3.52
CA ASP A 44 -16.92 -0.54 4.56
C ASP A 44 -17.96 0.46 4.01
N GLY A 45 -17.89 0.74 2.70
CA GLY A 45 -18.83 1.62 2.00
C GLY A 45 -18.48 1.73 0.52
N ALA A 46 -19.42 2.18 -0.28
CA ALA A 46 -19.23 2.48 -1.69
C ALA A 46 -20.15 3.61 -2.12
N GLY A 47 -19.83 4.24 -3.25
CA GLY A 47 -20.73 5.22 -3.85
C GLY A 47 -20.34 5.51 -5.29
N ALA A 48 -21.33 6.03 -6.04
CA ALA A 48 -21.15 6.45 -7.40
C ALA A 48 -21.98 7.70 -7.69
N ALA A 49 -21.45 8.56 -8.55
CA ALA A 49 -22.16 9.69 -9.10
C ALA A 49 -21.97 9.74 -10.62
N ILE A 50 -22.99 10.15 -11.34
CA ILE A 50 -23.00 10.22 -12.81
C ILE A 50 -23.58 11.56 -13.19
N LEU A 51 -22.80 12.36 -13.92
CA LEU A 51 -23.25 13.63 -14.48
C LEU A 51 -24.06 13.38 -15.74
N SER A 52 -25.27 13.91 -15.80
CA SER A 52 -26.11 13.87 -17.00
C SER A 52 -25.51 14.70 -18.14
N ALA A 53 -25.64 14.24 -19.38
CA ALA A 53 -25.10 14.97 -20.52
C ALA A 53 -25.96 16.19 -20.88
N ASP A 54 -27.29 16.11 -20.68
CA ASP A 54 -28.25 17.15 -21.01
C ASP A 54 -29.48 17.06 -20.08
N PRO A 55 -29.37 17.58 -18.82
CA PRO A 55 -30.47 17.52 -17.87
C PRO A 55 -31.60 18.49 -18.23
N GLU A 56 -32.83 18.02 -18.18
CA GLU A 56 -34.01 18.86 -18.39
C GLU A 56 -34.25 19.81 -17.20
N PRO A 57 -34.82 20.99 -17.41
CA PRO A 57 -35.15 21.90 -16.31
C PRO A 57 -36.06 21.24 -15.26
N GLY A 58 -35.61 21.20 -14.03
CA GLY A 58 -36.29 20.55 -12.91
C GLY A 58 -35.77 19.13 -12.59
N GLU A 59 -34.87 18.59 -13.39
CA GLU A 59 -34.13 17.37 -13.08
C GLU A 59 -32.79 17.69 -12.39
N SER A 60 -32.31 16.74 -11.61
CA SER A 60 -30.98 16.87 -11.01
C SER A 60 -29.90 16.72 -12.11
N PRO A 61 -28.87 17.61 -12.16
CA PRO A 61 -27.81 17.49 -13.15
C PRO A 61 -26.93 16.25 -12.96
N TYR A 62 -27.07 15.56 -11.87
CA TYR A 62 -26.32 14.34 -11.56
C TYR A 62 -27.18 13.32 -10.82
N TRP A 63 -26.87 12.05 -11.05
CA TRP A 63 -27.35 10.93 -10.26
C TRP A 63 -26.31 10.58 -9.19
N LEU A 64 -26.74 10.29 -7.95
CA LEU A 64 -25.88 9.93 -6.83
C LEU A 64 -26.48 8.75 -6.07
N PHE A 65 -25.67 7.75 -5.77
CA PHE A 65 -26.02 6.66 -4.89
C PHE A 65 -24.84 6.26 -4.01
N LYS A 66 -25.10 6.02 -2.73
CA LYS A 66 -24.14 5.59 -1.74
C LYS A 66 -24.69 4.41 -0.95
N SER A 67 -23.81 3.60 -0.37
CA SER A 67 -24.17 2.54 0.55
C SER A 67 -23.06 2.31 1.57
N ALA A 68 -23.45 2.10 2.83
CA ALA A 68 -22.61 1.64 3.93
C ALA A 68 -23.16 0.34 4.56
N SER A 69 -23.89 -0.45 3.78
CA SER A 69 -24.45 -1.75 4.15
C SER A 69 -23.36 -2.81 4.30
N ASP A 70 -23.74 -4.04 4.59
CA ASP A 70 -22.83 -5.19 4.62
C ASP A 70 -22.31 -5.59 3.21
N THR A 71 -22.95 -5.12 2.14
CA THR A 71 -22.59 -5.41 0.74
C THR A 71 -22.58 -4.13 -0.12
N PRO A 72 -21.81 -3.08 0.27
CA PRO A 72 -21.97 -1.74 -0.30
C PRO A 72 -21.64 -1.69 -1.78
N LEU A 73 -20.63 -2.44 -2.24
CA LEU A 73 -20.30 -2.52 -3.67
C LEU A 73 -21.46 -3.14 -4.48
N ALA A 74 -22.03 -4.25 -4.02
CA ALA A 74 -23.14 -4.90 -4.72
C ALA A 74 -24.36 -3.97 -4.82
N ASP A 75 -24.65 -3.19 -3.78
CA ASP A 75 -25.73 -2.22 -3.77
C ASP A 75 -25.50 -1.13 -4.82
N VAL A 76 -24.28 -0.56 -4.87
CA VAL A 76 -23.93 0.47 -5.85
C VAL A 76 -24.00 -0.06 -7.27
N LEU A 77 -23.49 -1.27 -7.54
CA LEU A 77 -23.56 -1.90 -8.86
C LEU A 77 -25.00 -2.14 -9.28
N ALA A 78 -25.84 -2.63 -8.37
CA ALA A 78 -27.27 -2.82 -8.62
C ALA A 78 -28.00 -1.48 -8.88
N ALA A 79 -27.63 -0.41 -8.20
CA ALA A 79 -28.20 0.92 -8.38
C ALA A 79 -27.79 1.52 -9.73
N ILE A 80 -26.53 1.40 -10.15
CA ILE A 80 -26.06 1.81 -11.48
C ILE A 80 -26.88 1.09 -12.57
N GLY A 81 -27.08 -0.23 -12.45
CA GLY A 81 -27.81 -1.02 -13.43
C GLY A 81 -29.34 -0.74 -13.49
N LYS A 82 -29.90 -0.11 -12.45
CA LYS A 82 -31.34 0.24 -12.39
C LYS A 82 -31.64 1.68 -12.74
N ARG A 83 -30.63 2.54 -12.87
CA ARG A 83 -30.85 3.92 -13.23
C ARG A 83 -31.45 4.04 -14.65
N PRO A 84 -32.20 5.13 -14.97
CA PRO A 84 -32.59 5.41 -16.34
C PRO A 84 -31.36 5.43 -17.25
N ALA A 85 -31.49 4.89 -18.44
CA ALA A 85 -30.45 4.93 -19.47
C ALA A 85 -30.38 6.34 -20.07
N ASP A 86 -29.90 7.29 -19.30
CA ASP A 86 -29.53 8.61 -19.79
C ASP A 86 -28.06 8.57 -20.26
N CYS A 87 -27.75 9.42 -21.23
CA CYS A 87 -26.41 9.56 -21.76
C CYS A 87 -25.53 10.31 -20.75
N GLY A 88 -25.13 9.65 -19.65
CA GLY A 88 -24.16 10.18 -18.70
C GLY A 88 -22.85 10.50 -19.40
N ARG A 89 -22.15 11.54 -18.91
CA ARG A 89 -20.87 11.98 -19.48
C ARG A 89 -19.69 11.71 -18.58
N ILE A 90 -19.84 11.94 -17.28
CA ILE A 90 -18.80 11.74 -16.28
C ILE A 90 -19.33 10.76 -15.24
N PHE A 91 -18.57 9.71 -14.98
CA PHE A 91 -18.92 8.60 -14.10
C PHE A 91 -17.87 8.51 -13.01
N LEU A 92 -18.21 8.87 -11.77
CA LEU A 92 -17.33 8.90 -10.61
C LEU A 92 -17.73 7.78 -9.65
N GLY A 93 -16.78 6.98 -9.19
CA GLY A 93 -17.01 5.88 -8.25
C GLY A 93 -15.96 5.78 -7.16
N HIS A 94 -16.37 5.25 -6.01
CA HIS A 94 -15.54 5.12 -4.84
C HIS A 94 -15.84 3.86 -4.05
N LEU A 95 -14.77 3.24 -3.52
CA LEU A 95 -14.80 2.15 -2.56
C LEU A 95 -14.17 2.64 -1.27
N ARG A 96 -14.94 2.67 -0.18
CA ARG A 96 -14.54 3.27 1.07
C ARG A 96 -13.93 2.24 2.02
N TYR A 97 -12.76 2.54 2.53
CA TYR A 97 -12.26 1.99 3.78
C TYR A 97 -12.55 3.00 4.91
N ALA A 98 -13.33 2.58 5.90
CA ALA A 98 -13.76 3.48 6.97
C ALA A 98 -12.69 3.56 8.07
N THR A 99 -11.92 4.63 8.05
CA THR A 99 -11.04 5.02 9.15
C THR A 99 -11.82 5.74 10.26
N PHE A 100 -12.93 6.39 9.89
CA PHE A 100 -13.85 7.12 10.75
C PHE A 100 -15.30 6.90 10.27
N GLY A 101 -16.31 6.98 11.17
CA GLY A 101 -17.73 6.88 10.80
C GLY A 101 -18.06 5.57 10.08
N LYS A 102 -17.72 4.42 10.68
CA LYS A 102 -18.05 3.10 10.12
C LYS A 102 -19.56 2.90 10.08
N ASN A 103 -20.05 2.25 9.00
CA ASN A 103 -21.46 1.97 8.75
C ASN A 103 -22.36 3.24 8.69
N ASP A 104 -21.78 4.37 8.29
CA ASP A 104 -22.51 5.61 8.08
C ASP A 104 -22.34 6.10 6.64
N GLU A 105 -23.44 6.16 5.91
CA GLU A 105 -23.50 6.58 4.51
C GLU A 105 -23.07 8.05 4.32
N ALA A 106 -23.27 8.89 5.34
CA ALA A 106 -22.87 10.30 5.30
C ALA A 106 -21.35 10.47 5.05
N TYR A 107 -20.54 9.46 5.42
CA TYR A 107 -19.10 9.47 5.18
C TYR A 107 -18.69 8.70 3.92
N CYS A 108 -19.64 8.16 3.15
CA CYS A 108 -19.33 7.57 1.87
C CYS A 108 -19.13 8.65 0.80
N HIS A 109 -18.14 8.45 -0.06
CA HIS A 109 -17.92 9.31 -1.23
C HIS A 109 -18.83 8.90 -2.40
N PRO A 110 -19.09 9.80 -3.37
CA PRO A 110 -18.61 11.19 -3.48
C PRO A 110 -19.22 12.13 -2.45
N PHE A 111 -18.44 13.09 -1.94
CA PHE A 111 -18.95 14.27 -1.25
C PHE A 111 -19.48 15.26 -2.27
N VAL A 112 -20.50 16.03 -1.89
CA VAL A 112 -21.16 16.98 -2.78
C VAL A 112 -21.24 18.33 -2.10
N HIS A 113 -20.83 19.36 -2.82
CA HIS A 113 -21.15 20.76 -2.56
C HIS A 113 -22.15 21.20 -3.61
N GLU A 114 -23.38 21.49 -3.21
CA GLU A 114 -24.43 22.01 -4.09
C GLU A 114 -24.43 23.53 -4.09
N ALA A 115 -24.45 24.12 -5.28
CA ALA A 115 -24.58 25.54 -5.49
C ALA A 115 -25.70 25.86 -6.48
N SER A 116 -26.19 27.11 -6.48
CA SER A 116 -27.20 27.58 -7.45
C SER A 116 -26.68 27.63 -8.89
N GLU A 117 -25.36 27.79 -9.04
CA GLU A 117 -24.68 27.77 -10.33
C GLU A 117 -23.99 26.41 -10.52
N LEU A 118 -24.26 25.74 -11.65
CA LEU A 118 -23.70 24.42 -11.93
C LEU A 118 -22.17 24.39 -11.94
N ALA A 119 -21.53 25.46 -12.38
CA ALA A 119 -20.08 25.61 -12.36
C ALA A 119 -19.48 25.59 -10.94
N HIS A 120 -20.25 25.93 -9.91
CA HIS A 120 -19.83 25.92 -8.51
C HIS A 120 -20.29 24.66 -7.77
N THR A 121 -21.17 23.84 -8.35
CA THR A 121 -21.53 22.52 -7.83
C THR A 121 -20.36 21.57 -8.04
N LEU A 122 -19.90 20.91 -6.97
CA LEU A 122 -18.72 20.05 -6.99
C LEU A 122 -19.04 18.69 -6.38
N LEU A 123 -18.64 17.61 -7.07
CA LEU A 123 -18.63 16.26 -6.55
C LEU A 123 -17.19 15.76 -6.46
N LEU A 124 -16.79 15.23 -5.30
CA LEU A 124 -15.41 14.83 -5.02
C LEU A 124 -15.35 13.46 -4.36
N ALA A 125 -14.45 12.61 -4.83
CA ALA A 125 -14.12 11.32 -4.26
C ALA A 125 -12.60 11.11 -4.28
N GLY A 126 -12.07 10.28 -3.36
CA GLY A 126 -10.64 10.00 -3.40
C GLY A 126 -10.17 9.00 -2.37
N ASN A 127 -8.93 8.55 -2.57
CA ASN A 127 -8.13 7.82 -1.61
C ASN A 127 -7.11 8.80 -1.00
N PHE A 128 -7.32 9.20 0.25
CA PHE A 128 -6.51 10.23 0.88
C PHE A 128 -6.52 10.14 2.41
N ASN A 129 -5.55 10.79 3.02
CA ASN A 129 -5.53 11.13 4.44
C ASN A 129 -4.70 12.40 4.64
N LEU A 130 -5.24 13.36 5.38
CA LEU A 130 -4.58 14.61 5.70
C LEU A 130 -3.96 14.55 7.09
N THR A 131 -2.69 14.92 7.22
CA THR A 131 -1.99 14.98 8.50
C THR A 131 -2.29 16.26 9.27
N ASN A 132 -2.82 17.29 8.57
CA ASN A 132 -3.18 18.59 9.12
C ASN A 132 -4.68 18.90 9.02
N ALA A 133 -5.54 17.89 8.97
CA ALA A 133 -6.99 18.09 8.85
C ALA A 133 -7.55 19.01 9.95
N HIS A 134 -7.08 18.85 11.19
CA HIS A 134 -7.52 19.66 12.31
C HIS A 134 -7.20 21.16 12.10
N GLU A 135 -5.98 21.48 11.70
CA GLU A 135 -5.55 22.84 11.43
C GLU A 135 -6.37 23.47 10.28
N LEU A 136 -6.66 22.70 9.23
CA LEU A 136 -7.49 23.16 8.12
C LEU A 136 -8.93 23.41 8.53
N PHE A 137 -9.54 22.56 9.39
CA PHE A 137 -10.86 22.80 9.95
C PHE A 137 -10.91 24.07 10.78
N GLU A 138 -9.91 24.32 11.63
CA GLU A 138 -9.81 25.54 12.43
C GLU A 138 -9.59 26.79 11.57
N ASP A 139 -8.83 26.67 10.49
CA ASP A 139 -8.62 27.76 9.54
C ASP A 139 -9.92 28.09 8.79
N TYR A 140 -10.62 27.09 8.30
CA TYR A 140 -11.92 27.22 7.63
C TYR A 140 -12.95 27.91 8.53
N ARG A 141 -12.99 27.56 9.84
CA ARG A 141 -13.86 28.21 10.83
C ARG A 141 -13.47 29.68 11.07
N ARG A 142 -12.19 30.00 11.15
CA ARG A 142 -11.72 31.39 11.32
C ARG A 142 -12.13 32.30 10.17
N HIS A 143 -12.27 31.77 8.98
CA HIS A 143 -12.78 32.50 7.81
C HIS A 143 -14.31 32.60 7.75
N GLY A 144 -15.02 32.20 8.83
CA GLY A 144 -16.45 32.38 8.96
C GLY A 144 -17.29 31.24 8.40
N SER A 145 -16.69 30.17 7.93
CA SER A 145 -17.37 28.97 7.45
C SER A 145 -17.62 27.99 8.59
N PHE A 146 -18.73 27.27 8.54
CA PHE A 146 -19.07 26.27 9.53
C PHE A 146 -19.19 24.87 8.90
N PRO A 147 -18.19 23.99 9.10
CA PRO A 147 -18.27 22.64 8.55
C PRO A 147 -19.40 21.83 9.20
N THR A 148 -20.23 21.22 8.38
CA THR A 148 -21.36 20.38 8.82
C THR A 148 -20.97 18.90 8.99
N SER A 149 -19.78 18.52 8.55
CA SER A 149 -19.20 17.18 8.70
C SER A 149 -17.79 17.27 9.29
N LYS A 150 -17.38 16.20 9.98
CA LYS A 150 -15.99 16.01 10.47
C LYS A 150 -15.11 15.25 9.49
N ALA A 151 -15.63 14.87 8.32
CA ALA A 151 -14.87 14.16 7.33
C ALA A 151 -13.89 15.12 6.62
N ASP A 152 -12.63 14.73 6.52
CA ASP A 152 -11.60 15.45 5.77
C ASP A 152 -11.95 15.56 4.28
N GLY A 153 -12.63 14.56 3.71
CA GLY A 153 -13.14 14.61 2.34
C GLY A 153 -14.23 15.66 2.11
N TYR A 154 -15.11 15.86 3.11
CA TYR A 154 -16.04 16.97 3.09
C TYR A 154 -15.29 18.31 3.09
N LEU A 155 -14.30 18.45 3.98
CA LEU A 155 -13.49 19.67 4.05
C LEU A 155 -12.79 19.98 2.73
N LEU A 156 -12.16 18.99 2.10
CA LEU A 156 -11.52 19.16 0.78
C LEU A 156 -12.52 19.58 -0.29
N CYS A 157 -13.72 19.01 -0.30
CA CYS A 157 -14.79 19.38 -1.22
C CYS A 157 -15.18 20.86 -1.02
N GLU A 158 -15.41 21.29 0.21
CA GLU A 158 -15.76 22.67 0.55
C GLU A 158 -14.63 23.66 0.21
N MET A 159 -13.37 23.29 0.46
CA MET A 159 -12.22 24.15 0.14
C MET A 159 -12.12 24.42 -1.37
N VAL A 160 -12.27 23.40 -2.20
CA VAL A 160 -12.25 23.56 -3.67
C VAL A 160 -13.46 24.35 -4.15
N ALA A 161 -14.65 24.04 -3.62
CA ALA A 161 -15.88 24.75 -3.97
C ALA A 161 -15.84 26.24 -3.61
N HIS A 162 -15.24 26.59 -2.46
CA HIS A 162 -15.01 27.98 -2.05
C HIS A 162 -14.17 28.75 -3.06
N GLU A 163 -13.09 28.14 -3.55
CA GLU A 163 -12.22 28.75 -4.56
C GLU A 163 -12.93 28.93 -5.92
N LEU A 164 -13.75 27.95 -6.32
CA LEU A 164 -14.60 28.05 -7.52
C LEU A 164 -15.61 29.19 -7.38
N ALA A 165 -16.30 29.31 -6.25
CA ALA A 165 -17.23 30.41 -5.97
C ALA A 165 -16.55 31.78 -5.96
N GLY A 166 -15.23 31.84 -5.67
CA GLY A 166 -14.39 33.03 -5.81
C GLY A 166 -14.08 33.42 -7.24
N GLY A 167 -14.58 32.71 -8.25
CA GLY A 167 -14.44 33.01 -9.69
C GLY A 167 -13.11 32.53 -10.30
N LYS A 168 -12.39 31.63 -9.64
CA LYS A 168 -11.21 30.96 -10.21
C LYS A 168 -11.64 29.83 -11.15
N ASP A 169 -10.84 29.56 -12.19
CA ASP A 169 -11.00 28.33 -12.97
C ASP A 169 -10.69 27.08 -12.12
N LEU A 170 -11.10 25.90 -12.60
CA LEU A 170 -10.96 24.64 -11.87
C LEU A 170 -9.50 24.32 -11.50
N ALA A 171 -8.54 24.53 -12.41
CA ALA A 171 -7.13 24.22 -12.17
C ALA A 171 -6.54 25.14 -11.09
N SER A 172 -6.86 26.44 -11.14
CA SER A 172 -6.47 27.43 -10.15
C SER A 172 -7.13 27.18 -8.79
N SER A 173 -8.39 26.75 -8.79
CA SER A 173 -9.14 26.39 -7.56
C SER A 173 -8.53 25.17 -6.87
N LEU A 174 -8.22 24.12 -7.63
CA LEU A 174 -7.53 22.94 -7.11
C LEU A 174 -6.15 23.30 -6.55
N SER A 175 -5.37 24.11 -7.30
CA SER A 175 -4.04 24.53 -6.87
C SER A 175 -4.08 25.36 -5.59
N SER A 176 -5.02 26.29 -5.47
CA SER A 176 -5.20 27.12 -4.28
C SER A 176 -5.62 26.31 -3.06
N ALA A 177 -6.71 25.54 -3.20
CA ALA A 177 -7.29 24.74 -2.12
C ALA A 177 -6.30 23.68 -1.58
N LEU A 178 -5.60 22.97 -2.46
CA LEU A 178 -4.68 21.90 -2.07
C LEU A 178 -3.30 22.41 -1.63
N SER A 179 -2.99 23.71 -1.82
CA SER A 179 -1.70 24.26 -1.44
C SER A 179 -1.40 24.20 0.05
N SER A 180 -2.44 24.28 0.89
CA SER A 180 -2.34 24.20 2.36
C SER A 180 -2.50 22.80 2.92
N ALA A 181 -2.85 21.81 2.08
CA ALA A 181 -3.04 20.43 2.51
C ALA A 181 -1.68 19.74 2.70
N ASP A 182 -1.50 19.08 3.86
CA ASP A 182 -0.40 18.17 4.16
C ASP A 182 -0.96 16.76 4.29
N GLY A 183 -0.37 15.81 3.57
CA GLY A 183 -0.83 14.42 3.57
C GLY A 183 -0.61 13.71 2.25
N ALA A 184 -1.43 12.70 2.01
CA ALA A 184 -1.38 11.88 0.81
C ALA A 184 -2.76 11.78 0.16
N TRP A 185 -2.84 11.92 -1.15
CA TRP A 185 -4.11 11.83 -1.87
C TRP A 185 -3.99 11.40 -3.33
N THR A 186 -5.04 10.74 -3.80
CA THR A 186 -5.47 10.68 -5.18
C THR A 186 -6.96 11.02 -5.20
N LEU A 187 -7.29 12.20 -5.71
CA LEU A 187 -8.64 12.74 -5.77
C LEU A 187 -9.16 12.69 -7.20
N CYS A 188 -10.44 12.42 -7.37
CA CYS A 188 -11.18 12.58 -8.61
C CYS A 188 -12.46 13.37 -8.32
N GLY A 189 -12.90 14.16 -9.27
CA GLY A 189 -14.13 14.92 -9.11
C GLY A 189 -14.67 15.46 -10.42
N MET A 190 -15.83 16.11 -10.31
CA MET A 190 -16.52 16.76 -11.41
C MET A 190 -17.31 17.96 -10.94
N THR A 191 -17.46 18.95 -11.78
CA THR A 191 -18.37 20.08 -11.57
C THR A 191 -19.72 19.84 -12.27
N GLY A 192 -20.76 20.51 -11.81
CA GLY A 192 -22.11 20.38 -12.37
C GLY A 192 -22.23 20.87 -13.82
N ASP A 193 -21.32 21.73 -14.30
CA ASP A 193 -21.25 22.21 -15.68
C ASP A 193 -20.38 21.34 -16.61
N GLY A 194 -19.85 20.22 -16.10
CA GLY A 194 -19.23 19.18 -16.94
C GLY A 194 -17.71 19.18 -17.01
N TRP A 195 -16.99 19.90 -16.14
CA TRP A 195 -15.56 19.68 -15.96
C TRP A 195 -15.32 18.41 -15.14
N ALA A 196 -14.24 17.71 -15.43
CA ALA A 196 -13.75 16.60 -14.63
C ALA A 196 -12.28 16.81 -14.27
N PHE A 197 -11.86 16.25 -13.14
CA PHE A 197 -10.46 16.28 -12.74
C PHE A 197 -10.02 15.03 -12.00
N ALA A 198 -8.71 14.80 -12.05
CA ALA A 198 -8.02 13.89 -11.15
C ALA A 198 -6.69 14.50 -10.74
N THR A 199 -6.33 14.41 -9.45
CA THR A 199 -5.09 14.96 -8.92
C THR A 199 -4.42 14.00 -7.96
N ARG A 200 -3.10 14.11 -7.85
CA ARG A 200 -2.28 13.28 -6.97
C ARG A 200 -1.41 14.16 -6.08
N ASP A 201 -1.17 13.71 -4.85
CA ASP A 201 -0.33 14.42 -3.89
C ASP A 201 1.07 14.72 -4.45
N PRO A 202 1.76 15.78 -3.94
CA PRO A 202 3.05 16.20 -4.46
C PRO A 202 4.16 15.16 -4.38
N CYS A 203 4.11 14.26 -3.38
CA CYS A 203 5.07 13.18 -3.22
C CYS A 203 4.66 11.91 -3.98
N GLY A 204 3.41 11.83 -4.49
CA GLY A 204 2.88 10.65 -5.16
C GLY A 204 2.77 9.44 -4.25
N ILE A 205 2.39 9.65 -2.99
CA ILE A 205 2.27 8.61 -1.98
C ILE A 205 1.17 7.63 -2.37
N ARG A 206 -0.03 8.17 -2.71
CA ARG A 206 -1.18 7.35 -3.12
C ARG A 206 -1.08 6.93 -4.58
N PRO A 207 -1.51 5.70 -4.93
CA PRO A 207 -1.51 5.25 -6.31
C PRO A 207 -2.64 5.92 -7.11
N GLY A 208 -2.33 6.30 -8.34
CA GLY A 208 -3.28 6.80 -9.32
C GLY A 208 -2.76 6.52 -10.71
N PHE A 209 -3.61 5.96 -11.57
CA PHE A 209 -3.29 5.58 -12.94
C PHE A 209 -4.30 6.17 -13.89
N CYS A 210 -3.87 6.56 -15.09
CA CYS A 210 -4.74 7.09 -16.12
C CYS A 210 -4.55 6.38 -17.46
N TYR A 211 -5.66 6.27 -18.20
CA TYR A 211 -5.73 5.88 -19.59
C TYR A 211 -6.47 6.96 -20.36
N ILE A 212 -5.96 7.33 -21.52
CA ILE A 212 -6.48 8.41 -22.35
C ILE A 212 -6.42 7.96 -23.81
N ASP A 213 -7.57 8.04 -24.49
CA ASP A 213 -7.68 7.88 -25.95
C ASP A 213 -8.57 8.98 -26.55
N ASP A 214 -9.03 8.78 -27.79
CA ASP A 214 -9.85 9.75 -28.50
C ASP A 214 -11.29 9.83 -27.99
N ASP A 215 -11.76 8.83 -27.25
CA ASP A 215 -13.15 8.68 -26.84
C ASP A 215 -13.32 8.81 -25.31
N VAL A 216 -12.30 8.42 -24.53
CA VAL A 216 -12.41 8.41 -23.07
C VAL A 216 -11.16 8.93 -22.35
N VAL A 217 -11.37 9.46 -21.15
CA VAL A 217 -10.36 9.63 -20.10
C VAL A 217 -10.77 8.79 -18.91
N VAL A 218 -9.87 7.96 -18.42
CA VAL A 218 -10.10 7.08 -17.28
C VAL A 218 -9.02 7.29 -16.24
N VAL A 219 -9.41 7.41 -14.96
CA VAL A 219 -8.47 7.36 -13.84
C VAL A 219 -8.97 6.34 -12.83
N ALA A 220 -8.04 5.55 -12.26
CA ALA A 220 -8.35 4.60 -11.19
C ALA A 220 -7.13 4.40 -10.27
N SER A 221 -7.39 3.90 -9.06
CA SER A 221 -6.33 3.58 -8.09
C SER A 221 -5.47 2.39 -8.51
N GLU A 222 -5.97 1.52 -9.39
CA GLU A 222 -5.31 0.27 -9.80
C GLU A 222 -5.14 0.21 -11.32
N ARG A 223 -3.88 0.05 -11.81
CA ARG A 223 -3.59 -0.15 -13.23
C ARG A 223 -4.30 -1.38 -13.83
N PRO A 224 -4.26 -2.56 -13.16
CA PRO A 224 -4.94 -3.75 -13.68
C PRO A 224 -6.46 -3.61 -13.81
N ALA A 225 -7.07 -2.73 -13.02
CA ALA A 225 -8.51 -2.45 -13.14
C ALA A 225 -8.83 -1.76 -14.46
N ILE A 226 -8.04 -0.75 -14.85
CA ILE A 226 -8.18 -0.06 -16.13
C ILE A 226 -7.91 -1.04 -17.29
N GLN A 227 -6.83 -1.81 -17.21
CA GLN A 227 -6.48 -2.80 -18.24
C GLN A 227 -7.62 -3.79 -18.50
N ALA A 228 -8.20 -4.33 -17.42
CA ALA A 228 -9.28 -5.30 -17.53
C ALA A 228 -10.62 -4.70 -17.96
N ALA A 229 -10.91 -3.45 -17.57
CA ALA A 229 -12.18 -2.79 -17.93
C ALA A 229 -12.19 -2.30 -19.38
N PHE A 230 -11.03 -1.90 -19.91
CA PHE A 230 -10.92 -1.30 -21.25
C PHE A 230 -10.20 -2.19 -22.27
N ASP A 231 -9.76 -3.38 -21.85
CA ASP A 231 -9.01 -4.34 -22.68
C ASP A 231 -7.78 -3.71 -23.35
N VAL A 232 -6.98 -3.00 -22.54
CA VAL A 232 -5.80 -2.26 -22.99
C VAL A 232 -4.50 -2.83 -22.41
N PRO A 233 -3.39 -2.74 -23.17
CA PRO A 233 -2.10 -3.25 -22.71
C PRO A 233 -1.50 -2.37 -21.60
N PRO A 234 -0.53 -2.90 -20.82
CA PRO A 234 0.10 -2.17 -19.71
C PRO A 234 0.70 -0.82 -20.08
N GLU A 235 1.21 -0.69 -21.29
CA GLU A 235 1.88 0.51 -21.80
C GLU A 235 0.91 1.67 -22.07
N ALA A 236 -0.36 1.37 -22.31
CA ALA A 236 -1.41 2.36 -22.51
C ALA A 236 -1.79 3.06 -21.19
N VAL A 237 -1.58 2.40 -20.05
CA VAL A 237 -1.95 2.92 -18.73
C VAL A 237 -0.72 3.47 -18.03
N ARG A 238 -0.72 4.76 -17.71
CA ARG A 238 0.40 5.48 -17.04
C ARG A 238 0.01 5.93 -15.64
N GLU A 239 1.02 6.14 -14.80
CA GLU A 239 0.80 6.79 -13.51
C GLU A 239 0.36 8.24 -13.72
N LEU A 240 -0.59 8.69 -12.91
CA LEU A 240 -0.92 10.10 -12.77
C LEU A 240 0.29 10.82 -12.14
N PRO A 241 0.82 11.90 -12.75
CA PRO A 241 2.02 12.54 -12.24
C PRO A 241 1.81 13.11 -10.83
N PRO A 242 2.78 12.96 -9.92
CA PRO A 242 2.72 13.59 -8.60
C PRO A 242 2.70 15.12 -8.69
N GLY A 243 1.86 15.76 -7.85
CA GLY A 243 1.73 17.22 -7.80
C GLY A 243 1.10 17.83 -9.05
N GLU A 244 0.40 17.05 -9.84
CA GLU A 244 -0.32 17.53 -11.02
C GLU A 244 -1.82 17.20 -10.93
N ALA A 245 -2.61 17.99 -11.62
CA ALA A 245 -4.02 17.73 -11.90
C ALA A 245 -4.21 17.47 -13.40
N LEU A 246 -4.86 16.37 -13.71
CA LEU A 246 -5.46 16.08 -15.00
C LEU A 246 -6.85 16.72 -15.00
N VAL A 247 -7.09 17.65 -15.93
CA VAL A 247 -8.36 18.35 -16.07
C VAL A 247 -8.94 18.07 -17.46
N VAL A 248 -10.24 17.78 -17.51
CA VAL A 248 -10.99 17.53 -18.75
C VAL A 248 -12.13 18.54 -18.84
N SER A 249 -12.14 19.31 -19.91
CA SER A 249 -13.18 20.34 -20.15
C SER A 249 -14.51 19.75 -20.58
N PRO A 250 -15.60 20.53 -20.54
CA PRO A 250 -16.88 20.14 -21.17
C PRO A 250 -16.77 19.84 -22.66
N SER A 251 -15.81 20.38 -23.38
CA SER A 251 -15.55 20.05 -24.81
C SER A 251 -14.75 18.77 -25.02
N GLY A 252 -14.24 18.10 -23.93
CA GLY A 252 -13.38 16.94 -24.01
C GLY A 252 -11.89 17.26 -24.18
N GLU A 253 -11.48 18.54 -24.06
CA GLU A 253 -10.09 18.95 -24.08
C GLU A 253 -9.41 18.54 -22.77
N ILE A 254 -8.14 18.17 -22.86
CA ILE A 254 -7.36 17.62 -21.74
C ILE A 254 -6.17 18.53 -21.45
N ALA A 255 -5.99 18.85 -20.18
CA ALA A 255 -4.81 19.57 -19.68
C ALA A 255 -4.21 18.88 -18.46
N PHE A 256 -2.87 18.91 -18.35
CA PHE A 256 -2.15 18.60 -17.13
C PHE A 256 -1.64 19.91 -16.53
N CYS A 257 -2.04 20.20 -15.30
CA CYS A 257 -1.73 21.43 -14.60
C CYS A 257 -0.91 21.10 -13.36
N THR A 258 0.25 21.78 -13.19
CA THR A 258 1.05 21.66 -11.96
C THR A 258 0.33 22.37 -10.82
N LEU A 259 0.16 21.69 -9.70
CA LEU A 259 -0.39 22.28 -8.48
C LEU A 259 0.68 23.05 -7.72
N ALA A 260 0.31 24.23 -7.21
CA ALA A 260 1.18 24.97 -6.28
C ALA A 260 1.37 24.14 -5.00
N ASN A 261 2.60 24.10 -4.49
CA ASN A 261 2.92 23.35 -3.29
C ASN A 261 3.72 24.21 -2.31
N GLN A 262 3.25 24.34 -1.07
CA GLN A 262 4.00 25.05 -0.02
C GLN A 262 5.28 24.30 0.40
N VAL A 263 5.38 22.99 0.18
CA VAL A 263 6.60 22.21 0.46
C VAL A 263 7.79 22.72 -0.34
N SER A 264 7.57 23.30 -1.54
CA SER A 264 8.63 23.94 -2.35
C SER A 264 9.11 25.30 -1.81
N GLN A 265 8.40 25.88 -0.84
CA GLN A 265 8.72 27.18 -0.23
C GLN A 265 9.53 27.05 1.07
N LEU A 266 9.87 25.84 1.52
CA LEU A 266 10.72 25.65 2.68
C LEU A 266 12.14 26.17 2.40
N PRO A 267 12.77 26.95 3.32
CA PRO A 267 14.02 27.67 3.06
C PRO A 267 15.24 26.81 2.72
N ASN A 268 15.16 25.50 2.88
CA ASN A 268 16.24 24.54 2.58
C ASN A 268 15.84 23.44 1.58
N CYS A 269 14.68 23.58 0.91
CA CYS A 269 14.34 22.70 -0.19
C CYS A 269 14.92 23.32 -1.47
N PRO A 270 15.92 22.71 -2.13
CA PRO A 270 16.33 23.17 -3.45
C PRO A 270 15.10 23.12 -4.37
N THR A 271 15.01 24.05 -5.31
CA THR A 271 13.91 24.32 -6.26
C THR A 271 13.45 23.12 -7.12
N ALA A 272 13.73 21.91 -6.70
CA ALA A 272 13.30 20.67 -7.30
C ALA A 272 11.93 20.25 -6.72
N ARG A 273 11.05 19.70 -7.56
CA ARG A 273 9.82 18.99 -7.14
C ARG A 273 10.16 18.05 -5.98
N PRO A 274 9.28 17.89 -4.95
CA PRO A 274 9.53 16.90 -3.91
C PRO A 274 9.87 15.55 -4.54
N ALA A 275 10.84 14.84 -3.97
CA ALA A 275 11.20 13.52 -4.46
C ALA A 275 9.97 12.61 -4.39
N GLN A 276 9.68 11.88 -5.47
CA GLN A 276 8.57 10.94 -5.49
C GLN A 276 8.77 9.89 -4.37
N ARG A 277 7.77 9.70 -3.53
CA ARG A 277 7.77 8.81 -2.35
C ARG A 277 6.58 7.85 -2.37
N SER A 278 6.40 7.07 -3.44
CA SER A 278 5.30 6.10 -3.55
C SER A 278 5.32 5.11 -2.37
N CYS A 279 4.18 4.90 -1.73
CA CYS A 279 4.03 4.02 -0.59
C CYS A 279 4.55 2.59 -0.89
N ALA A 280 5.52 2.10 -0.10
CA ALA A 280 6.05 0.74 -0.26
C ALA A 280 5.00 -0.32 0.13
N PHE A 281 4.11 -0.03 1.08
CA PHE A 281 3.07 -0.95 1.51
C PHE A 281 2.03 -1.22 0.42
N GLU A 282 1.73 -0.22 -0.43
CA GLU A 282 0.95 -0.43 -1.65
C GLU A 282 1.58 -1.52 -2.51
N ARG A 283 2.89 -1.53 -2.63
CA ARG A 283 3.62 -2.47 -3.48
C ARG A 283 3.76 -3.85 -2.85
N ILE A 284 3.97 -3.91 -1.53
CA ILE A 284 4.12 -5.16 -0.78
C ILE A 284 2.75 -5.86 -0.65
N TYR A 285 1.69 -5.10 -0.33
CA TYR A 285 0.43 -5.67 0.16
C TYR A 285 -0.81 -5.23 -0.64
N PHE A 286 -1.15 -3.92 -0.68
CA PHE A 286 -2.48 -3.48 -1.14
C PHE A 286 -2.72 -3.63 -2.64
N SER A 287 -1.76 -3.24 -3.48
CA SER A 287 -1.93 -3.29 -4.93
C SER A 287 -2.06 -4.72 -5.44
N ARG A 288 -2.83 -4.89 -6.50
CA ARG A 288 -3.09 -6.21 -7.08
C ARG A 288 -1.82 -6.86 -7.60
N ALA A 289 -1.63 -8.13 -7.25
CA ALA A 289 -0.45 -8.91 -7.60
C ALA A 289 -0.33 -9.22 -9.12
N ASN A 290 -1.39 -9.00 -9.90
CA ASN A 290 -1.38 -9.14 -11.36
C ASN A 290 -0.94 -7.86 -12.11
N ASP A 291 -0.57 -6.78 -11.41
CA ASP A 291 0.20 -5.70 -12.00
C ASP A 291 1.62 -6.19 -12.29
N ALA A 292 2.13 -5.96 -13.51
CA ALA A 292 3.41 -6.49 -13.94
C ALA A 292 4.60 -5.98 -13.12
N ASP A 293 4.56 -4.73 -12.64
CA ASP A 293 5.60 -4.15 -11.78
C ASP A 293 5.52 -4.77 -10.38
N ILE A 294 4.33 -4.77 -9.78
CA ILE A 294 4.06 -5.37 -8.46
C ILE A 294 4.47 -6.84 -8.43
N HIS A 295 4.14 -7.59 -9.48
CA HIS A 295 4.49 -8.99 -9.59
C HIS A 295 6.01 -9.21 -9.54
N ARG A 296 6.78 -8.45 -10.35
CA ARG A 296 8.25 -8.53 -10.35
C ARG A 296 8.86 -8.14 -9.01
N GLU A 297 8.36 -7.07 -8.41
CA GLU A 297 8.84 -6.56 -7.13
C GLU A 297 8.60 -7.56 -6.00
N ARG A 298 7.39 -8.11 -5.88
CA ARG A 298 7.10 -9.13 -4.86
C ARG A 298 7.94 -10.38 -5.05
N LYS A 299 8.19 -10.82 -6.29
CA LYS A 299 9.14 -11.92 -6.54
C LYS A 299 10.55 -11.58 -6.09
N ALA A 300 11.04 -10.38 -6.38
CA ALA A 300 12.36 -9.94 -5.96
C ALA A 300 12.48 -9.86 -4.42
N LEU A 301 11.42 -9.43 -3.72
CA LEU A 301 11.37 -9.43 -2.26
C LEU A 301 11.51 -10.85 -1.69
N GLY A 302 10.79 -11.81 -2.26
CA GLY A 302 10.90 -13.21 -1.83
C GLY A 302 12.28 -13.81 -2.07
N ALA A 303 12.87 -13.57 -3.25
CA ALA A 303 14.21 -14.02 -3.59
C ALA A 303 15.28 -13.47 -2.63
N ALA A 304 15.18 -12.18 -2.27
CA ALA A 304 16.13 -11.52 -1.39
C ALA A 304 16.13 -12.04 0.05
N LEU A 305 15.05 -12.69 0.49
CA LEU A 305 14.95 -13.28 1.84
C LEU A 305 15.68 -14.62 1.98
N LEU A 306 15.98 -15.33 0.89
CA LEU A 306 16.50 -16.70 0.95
C LEU A 306 17.73 -16.87 1.84
N PRO A 307 18.79 -16.01 1.76
CA PRO A 307 19.99 -16.19 2.59
C PRO A 307 19.68 -16.13 4.10
N GLN A 308 18.87 -15.16 4.51
CA GLN A 308 18.51 -14.98 5.92
C GLN A 308 17.62 -16.13 6.43
N ILE A 309 16.69 -16.62 5.61
CA ILE A 309 15.86 -17.79 5.92
C ILE A 309 16.72 -19.03 6.16
N LEU A 310 17.70 -19.30 5.29
CA LEU A 310 18.57 -20.47 5.43
C LEU A 310 19.44 -20.38 6.71
N VAL A 311 19.91 -19.20 7.08
CA VAL A 311 20.62 -18.98 8.35
C VAL A 311 19.69 -19.26 9.53
N ALA A 312 18.47 -18.69 9.54
CA ALA A 312 17.53 -18.87 10.64
C ALA A 312 16.98 -20.29 10.76
N ALA A 313 16.91 -21.03 9.65
CA ALA A 313 16.42 -22.40 9.64
C ALA A 313 17.34 -23.37 10.42
N GLU A 314 18.66 -23.12 10.45
CA GLU A 314 19.66 -23.97 11.14
C GLU A 314 19.43 -25.48 10.88
N ALA A 315 19.14 -25.83 9.64
CA ALA A 315 18.80 -27.18 9.23
C ALA A 315 19.35 -27.49 7.84
N ALA A 316 19.57 -28.77 7.56
CA ALA A 316 19.87 -29.20 6.21
C ALA A 316 18.67 -28.91 5.28
N LEU A 317 18.92 -28.56 4.01
CA LEU A 317 17.85 -28.22 3.06
C LEU A 317 16.80 -29.34 2.92
N SER A 318 17.21 -30.61 3.08
CA SER A 318 16.31 -31.79 3.09
C SER A 318 15.31 -31.80 4.24
N ASP A 319 15.61 -31.07 5.31
CA ASP A 319 14.83 -31.04 6.55
C ASP A 319 14.11 -29.69 6.72
N ILE A 320 14.10 -28.88 5.64
CA ILE A 320 13.30 -27.66 5.56
C ILE A 320 12.07 -27.93 4.68
N PHE A 321 10.92 -27.48 5.16
CA PHE A 321 9.68 -27.42 4.37
C PHE A 321 9.27 -25.95 4.20
N PHE A 322 9.12 -25.50 2.95
CA PHE A 322 8.77 -24.13 2.60
C PHE A 322 7.28 -23.98 2.32
N SER A 323 6.65 -22.95 2.89
CA SER A 323 5.26 -22.59 2.67
C SER A 323 5.04 -21.09 2.78
N TYR A 324 3.81 -20.64 2.67
CA TYR A 324 3.44 -19.23 2.77
C TYR A 324 2.04 -19.07 3.39
N ILE A 325 1.72 -17.87 3.85
CA ILE A 325 0.37 -17.48 4.28
C ILE A 325 -0.40 -16.94 3.07
N PRO A 326 -1.50 -17.57 2.67
CA PRO A 326 -2.31 -17.08 1.56
C PRO A 326 -3.08 -15.79 1.95
N ASN A 327 -3.31 -14.82 0.99
CA ASN A 327 -2.99 -14.92 -0.43
C ASN A 327 -1.84 -13.96 -0.84
N SER A 328 -1.60 -12.89 -0.06
CA SER A 328 -0.71 -11.77 -0.41
C SER A 328 0.76 -12.16 -0.53
N ALA A 329 1.22 -13.12 0.28
CA ALA A 329 2.60 -13.63 0.25
C ALA A 329 2.91 -14.57 -0.93
N GLN A 330 1.90 -15.04 -1.68
CA GLN A 330 2.08 -16.07 -2.72
C GLN A 330 3.10 -15.69 -3.78
N VAL A 331 3.05 -14.45 -4.30
CA VAL A 331 3.97 -14.02 -5.37
C VAL A 331 5.40 -13.91 -4.86
N ALA A 332 5.59 -13.41 -3.62
CA ALA A 332 6.89 -13.38 -2.98
C ALA A 332 7.43 -14.80 -2.75
N PHE A 333 6.57 -15.73 -2.35
CA PHE A 333 6.94 -17.14 -2.21
C PHE A 333 7.39 -17.78 -3.53
N HIS A 334 6.75 -17.46 -4.66
CA HIS A 334 7.25 -17.93 -5.96
C HIS A 334 8.65 -17.40 -6.25
N GLY A 335 8.95 -16.14 -5.93
CA GLY A 335 10.29 -15.58 -6.07
C GLY A 335 11.33 -16.25 -5.16
N LEU A 336 10.96 -16.56 -3.92
CA LEU A 336 11.78 -17.35 -2.99
C LEU A 336 12.12 -18.73 -3.58
N LEU A 337 11.12 -19.45 -4.12
CA LEU A 337 11.31 -20.76 -4.71
C LEU A 337 12.20 -20.70 -5.95
N GLU A 338 12.01 -19.72 -6.83
CA GLU A 338 12.85 -19.56 -8.01
C GLU A 338 14.32 -19.37 -7.63
N GLU A 339 14.63 -18.49 -6.67
CA GLU A 339 16.00 -18.29 -6.20
C GLU A 339 16.57 -19.54 -5.52
N LEU A 340 15.74 -20.25 -4.74
CA LEU A 340 16.12 -21.51 -4.11
C LEU A 340 16.51 -22.57 -5.15
N PHE A 341 15.74 -22.71 -6.24
CA PHE A 341 16.07 -23.62 -7.33
C PHE A 341 17.35 -23.18 -8.06
N VAL A 342 17.50 -21.89 -8.35
CA VAL A 342 18.74 -21.36 -8.97
C VAL A 342 19.95 -21.64 -8.10
N MET A 343 19.85 -21.46 -6.78
CA MET A 343 20.92 -21.80 -5.84
C MET A 343 21.27 -23.30 -5.90
N CYS A 344 20.26 -24.18 -5.92
CA CYS A 344 20.47 -25.63 -6.00
C CYS A 344 21.15 -26.03 -7.33
N PHE A 345 20.73 -25.47 -8.47
CA PHE A 345 21.32 -25.73 -9.77
C PHE A 345 22.77 -25.26 -9.85
N ARG A 346 23.07 -24.04 -9.44
CA ARG A 346 24.45 -23.50 -9.40
C ARG A 346 25.37 -24.34 -8.53
N ARG A 347 24.87 -24.84 -7.40
CA ARG A 347 25.62 -25.71 -6.50
C ARG A 347 25.89 -27.06 -7.15
N LYS A 348 24.92 -27.66 -7.80
CA LYS A 348 25.09 -28.91 -8.57
C LYS A 348 26.15 -28.76 -9.63
N GLU A 349 26.15 -27.68 -10.43
CA GLU A 349 27.16 -27.41 -11.45
C GLU A 349 28.59 -27.31 -10.89
N ARG A 350 28.77 -26.70 -9.71
CA ARG A 350 30.09 -26.65 -9.03
C ARG A 350 30.57 -28.03 -8.60
N ILE A 351 29.69 -28.84 -8.05
CA ILE A 351 29.98 -30.21 -7.66
C ILE A 351 30.39 -31.04 -8.89
N ASP A 352 29.63 -30.96 -9.97
CA ASP A 352 29.88 -31.70 -11.20
C ASP A 352 31.22 -31.28 -11.85
N ARG A 353 31.65 -30.01 -11.67
CA ARG A 353 32.97 -29.51 -12.13
C ARG A 353 34.15 -29.87 -11.21
N LYS A 354 33.91 -30.51 -10.06
CA LYS A 354 34.90 -30.82 -9.01
C LYS A 354 35.62 -29.58 -8.43
N ASP A 355 34.99 -28.42 -8.52
CA ASP A 355 35.56 -27.16 -8.03
C ASP A 355 35.40 -27.00 -6.51
N ASP A 356 34.57 -27.84 -5.87
CA ASP A 356 34.36 -27.85 -4.43
C ASP A 356 34.89 -29.12 -3.80
N SER A 357 35.85 -28.99 -2.88
CA SER A 357 36.35 -30.09 -2.03
C SER A 357 35.38 -30.45 -0.88
N ALA A 358 34.12 -30.03 -0.98
CA ALA A 358 33.08 -30.34 -0.03
C ALA A 358 32.81 -31.85 0.01
N SER A 359 32.73 -32.41 1.21
CA SER A 359 32.54 -33.82 1.47
C SER A 359 31.36 -34.41 0.67
N ALA A 360 31.48 -35.67 0.23
CA ALA A 360 30.48 -36.42 -0.53
C ALA A 360 29.08 -36.43 0.14
N ASP A 361 29.01 -36.36 1.47
CA ASP A 361 27.75 -36.29 2.23
C ASP A 361 27.00 -34.97 2.00
N PHE A 362 27.73 -33.87 1.81
CA PHE A 362 27.14 -32.59 1.51
C PHE A 362 26.66 -32.50 0.04
N ALA A 363 27.38 -33.16 -0.86
CA ALA A 363 27.01 -33.26 -2.28
C ALA A 363 25.70 -34.07 -2.46
N TYR A 364 25.52 -35.15 -1.69
CA TYR A 364 24.29 -35.95 -1.71
C TYR A 364 23.08 -35.17 -1.16
N SER A 365 23.27 -34.36 -0.12
CA SER A 365 22.24 -33.49 0.45
C SER A 365 21.82 -32.35 -0.51
N ALA A 366 22.74 -31.81 -1.29
CA ALA A 366 22.51 -30.73 -2.23
C ALA A 366 21.77 -31.16 -3.53
N ALA A 367 21.74 -32.46 -3.82
CA ALA A 367 21.01 -33.04 -4.96
C ALA A 367 19.51 -33.26 -4.70
N LYS A 368 19.03 -33.04 -3.47
CA LYS A 368 17.61 -33.20 -3.13
C LYS A 368 16.82 -31.96 -3.55
N VAL A 369 15.69 -32.19 -4.21
CA VAL A 369 14.73 -31.13 -4.55
C VAL A 369 14.20 -30.52 -3.24
N PRO A 370 14.17 -29.18 -3.13
CA PRO A 370 13.56 -28.51 -1.98
C PRO A 370 12.13 -28.96 -1.77
N ARG A 371 11.75 -29.15 -0.51
CA ARG A 371 10.37 -29.54 -0.13
C ARG A 371 9.55 -28.29 0.09
N PHE A 372 8.43 -28.19 -0.58
CA PHE A 372 7.52 -27.05 -0.46
C PHE A 372 6.08 -27.45 -0.74
N GLY A 373 5.15 -26.65 -0.28
CA GLY A 373 3.72 -26.88 -0.51
C GLY A 373 2.86 -25.86 0.23
N GLU A 374 1.57 -25.89 -0.05
CA GLU A 374 0.59 -25.06 0.61
C GLU A 374 0.12 -25.74 1.89
N ILE A 375 0.55 -25.20 3.04
CA ILE A 375 0.17 -25.72 4.37
C ILE A 375 -1.08 -25.05 4.87
N ALA A 376 -1.17 -23.72 4.75
CA ALA A 376 -2.31 -22.94 5.21
C ALA A 376 -3.26 -22.69 4.05
N VAL A 377 -4.51 -23.10 4.19
CA VAL A 377 -5.58 -22.84 3.22
C VAL A 377 -6.59 -21.90 3.85
N LYS A 378 -6.80 -20.72 3.24
CA LYS A 378 -7.79 -19.76 3.72
C LYS A 378 -9.17 -20.11 3.20
N ASP A 379 -10.13 -20.42 4.10
CA ASP A 379 -11.51 -20.63 3.70
C ASP A 379 -12.20 -19.29 3.38
N ALA A 380 -12.39 -19.04 2.08
CA ALA A 380 -13.02 -17.81 1.57
C ALA A 380 -14.51 -17.67 1.98
N LYS A 381 -15.17 -18.75 2.43
CA LYS A 381 -16.58 -18.74 2.84
C LYS A 381 -16.78 -18.33 4.30
N PHE A 382 -15.73 -18.40 5.12
CA PHE A 382 -15.79 -17.92 6.49
C PHE A 382 -15.78 -16.41 6.56
N ARG A 383 -16.97 -15.80 6.52
CA ARG A 383 -17.15 -14.36 6.74
C ARG A 383 -17.42 -14.12 8.21
N THR A 384 -16.49 -13.50 8.91
CA THR A 384 -16.45 -13.30 10.38
C THR A 384 -17.48 -12.29 10.93
N PHE A 385 -18.41 -11.79 10.14
CA PHE A 385 -19.37 -10.76 10.60
C PHE A 385 -20.70 -11.33 11.14
N ILE A 386 -20.87 -12.65 11.18
CA ILE A 386 -22.14 -13.26 11.63
C ILE A 386 -22.14 -13.54 13.13
N ALA A 387 -21.02 -13.31 13.85
CA ALA A 387 -20.87 -13.66 15.25
C ALA A 387 -20.69 -12.44 16.17
N ASP A 388 -21.20 -12.53 17.39
CA ASP A 388 -20.90 -11.58 18.47
C ASP A 388 -19.41 -11.58 18.86
N ALA A 389 -18.98 -10.63 19.71
CA ALA A 389 -17.56 -10.42 20.00
C ALA A 389 -16.87 -11.63 20.66
N ALA A 390 -17.58 -12.43 21.45
CA ALA A 390 -17.04 -13.62 22.12
C ALA A 390 -16.90 -14.80 21.14
N SER A 391 -17.87 -14.99 20.26
CA SER A 391 -17.83 -16.02 19.22
C SER A 391 -16.79 -15.72 18.13
N ARG A 392 -16.47 -14.44 17.86
CA ARG A 392 -15.44 -14.04 16.88
C ARG A 392 -14.06 -14.60 17.22
N GLU A 393 -13.67 -14.63 18.48
CA GLU A 393 -12.34 -15.10 18.90
C GLU A 393 -12.17 -16.61 18.64
N GLU A 394 -13.24 -17.38 18.78
CA GLU A 394 -13.28 -18.81 18.43
C GLU A 394 -13.23 -19.02 16.90
N PHE A 395 -13.98 -18.22 16.14
CA PHE A 395 -14.00 -18.31 14.67
C PHE A 395 -12.66 -17.93 14.03
N TYR A 396 -11.88 -17.00 14.61
CA TYR A 396 -10.55 -16.67 14.10
C TYR A 396 -9.59 -17.85 14.08
N LYS A 397 -9.72 -18.79 15.02
CA LYS A 397 -8.90 -20.00 15.08
C LYS A 397 -9.16 -20.96 13.91
N HIS A 398 -10.28 -20.79 13.21
CA HIS A 398 -10.75 -21.66 12.13
C HIS A 398 -10.80 -20.97 10.75
N VAL A 399 -10.25 -19.75 10.61
CA VAL A 399 -10.16 -19.04 9.32
C VAL A 399 -9.19 -19.73 8.36
N TYR A 400 -8.22 -20.45 8.91
CA TYR A 400 -7.24 -21.21 8.14
C TYR A 400 -7.34 -22.70 8.46
N ASP A 401 -7.43 -23.51 7.41
CA ASP A 401 -7.26 -24.95 7.48
C ASP A 401 -5.81 -25.34 7.24
N VAL A 402 -5.44 -26.54 7.69
CA VAL A 402 -4.08 -27.08 7.63
C VAL A 402 -4.03 -28.34 6.79
N THR A 403 -3.07 -28.40 5.87
CA THR A 403 -2.76 -29.62 5.13
C THR A 403 -1.84 -30.52 5.96
N TYR A 404 -2.39 -31.59 6.52
CA TYR A 404 -1.63 -32.59 7.29
C TYR A 404 -0.80 -33.50 6.37
N GLY A 405 0.25 -34.11 6.94
CA GLY A 405 1.09 -35.12 6.26
C GLY A 405 2.22 -34.56 5.40
N LEU A 406 2.34 -33.23 5.26
CA LEU A 406 3.42 -32.58 4.52
C LEU A 406 4.69 -32.39 5.36
N VAL A 407 4.54 -32.06 6.64
CA VAL A 407 5.61 -31.83 7.61
C VAL A 407 5.93 -33.12 8.35
N ARG A 408 7.22 -33.44 8.52
CA ARG A 408 7.69 -34.58 9.33
C ARG A 408 7.84 -34.13 10.78
N PRO A 409 7.00 -34.63 11.71
CA PRO A 409 7.02 -34.19 13.10
C PRO A 409 8.39 -34.44 13.78
N GLY A 410 8.85 -33.47 14.57
CA GLY A 410 10.10 -33.52 15.31
C GLY A 410 11.37 -33.40 14.48
N LEU A 411 11.27 -33.41 13.14
CA LEU A 411 12.42 -33.38 12.23
C LEU A 411 12.48 -32.08 11.42
N ASP A 412 11.37 -31.71 10.76
CA ASP A 412 11.35 -30.60 9.83
C ASP A 412 11.42 -29.23 10.52
N THR A 413 12.20 -28.34 9.94
CA THR A 413 12.04 -26.89 10.11
C THR A 413 11.03 -26.38 9.09
N LEU A 414 9.93 -25.82 9.57
CA LEU A 414 8.89 -25.23 8.73
C LEU A 414 9.15 -23.76 8.51
N VAL A 415 9.41 -23.37 7.28
CA VAL A 415 9.55 -21.97 6.85
C VAL A 415 8.24 -21.50 6.27
N VAL A 416 7.69 -20.41 6.81
CA VAL A 416 6.42 -19.83 6.33
C VAL A 416 6.63 -18.36 6.01
N LEU A 417 6.45 -18.01 4.73
CA LEU A 417 6.55 -16.65 4.24
C LEU A 417 5.23 -15.90 4.43
N ASP A 418 5.31 -14.70 5.00
CA ASP A 418 4.21 -13.74 5.08
C ASP A 418 4.59 -12.42 4.38
N ASP A 419 3.61 -11.58 4.05
CA ASP A 419 3.88 -10.27 3.46
C ASP A 419 4.43 -9.28 4.48
N SER A 420 3.84 -9.21 5.67
CA SER A 420 4.22 -8.29 6.75
C SER A 420 3.69 -8.73 8.11
N ILE A 421 4.37 -8.31 9.18
CA ILE A 421 3.93 -8.49 10.56
C ILE A 421 3.75 -7.10 11.18
N VAL A 422 2.50 -6.70 11.43
CA VAL A 422 2.17 -5.38 12.00
C VAL A 422 1.98 -5.49 13.51
N ARG A 423 0.83 -6.01 13.94
CA ARG A 423 0.46 -6.18 15.36
C ARG A 423 0.88 -7.54 15.91
N GLY A 424 0.88 -8.55 15.06
CA GLY A 424 1.23 -9.92 15.37
C GLY A 424 0.13 -10.76 16.02
N ASN A 425 -1.09 -10.24 16.21
CA ASN A 425 -2.15 -10.96 16.90
C ASN A 425 -2.65 -12.18 16.07
N THR A 426 -2.84 -12.04 14.76
CA THR A 426 -3.21 -13.16 13.88
C THR A 426 -2.13 -14.24 13.89
N MET A 427 -0.86 -13.82 13.83
CA MET A 427 0.27 -14.76 13.91
C MET A 427 0.26 -15.52 15.23
N ARG A 428 0.12 -14.79 16.36
CA ARG A 428 0.13 -15.37 17.71
C ARG A 428 -1.08 -16.26 18.01
N ASN A 429 -2.29 -15.79 17.65
CA ASN A 429 -3.53 -16.40 18.14
C ASN A 429 -4.11 -17.45 17.18
N ALA A 430 -3.72 -17.43 15.89
CA ALA A 430 -4.24 -18.34 14.87
C ALA A 430 -3.12 -19.13 14.16
N ILE A 431 -2.18 -18.42 13.52
CA ILE A 431 -1.23 -19.08 12.60
C ILE A 431 -0.25 -19.98 13.36
N LEU A 432 0.47 -19.47 14.35
CA LEU A 432 1.48 -20.25 15.08
C LEU A 432 0.87 -21.46 15.80
N PRO A 433 -0.27 -21.36 16.54
CA PRO A 433 -0.91 -22.54 17.12
C PRO A 433 -1.36 -23.57 16.08
N MET A 434 -1.82 -23.12 14.91
CA MET A 434 -2.19 -23.98 13.81
C MET A 434 -0.99 -24.76 13.26
N LEU A 435 0.13 -24.07 13.01
CA LEU A 435 1.36 -24.67 12.50
C LEU A 435 2.02 -25.63 13.51
N ASP A 436 1.95 -25.33 14.82
CA ASP A 436 2.50 -26.18 15.89
C ASP A 436 1.81 -27.55 15.97
N ARG A 437 0.52 -27.65 15.55
CA ARG A 437 -0.20 -28.94 15.46
C ARG A 437 0.44 -29.92 14.47
N LEU A 438 1.19 -29.44 13.48
CA LEU A 438 1.94 -30.27 12.54
C LEU A 438 3.18 -30.91 13.17
N GLY A 439 3.58 -30.44 14.36
CA GLY A 439 4.71 -30.94 15.14
C GLY A 439 6.09 -30.63 14.53
N PRO A 440 6.35 -29.52 13.84
CA PRO A 440 7.68 -29.22 13.36
C PRO A 440 8.67 -29.05 14.53
N LYS A 441 9.96 -29.30 14.29
CA LYS A 441 11.01 -29.02 15.25
C LYS A 441 11.13 -27.51 15.49
N ARG A 442 11.03 -26.72 14.42
CA ARG A 442 11.16 -25.26 14.40
C ARG A 442 10.20 -24.65 13.39
N ILE A 443 9.72 -23.45 13.67
CA ILE A 443 8.94 -22.62 12.75
C ILE A 443 9.73 -21.34 12.51
N VAL A 444 10.04 -21.02 11.26
CA VAL A 444 10.64 -19.77 10.82
C VAL A 444 9.58 -18.96 10.09
N ILE A 445 9.13 -17.85 10.68
CA ILE A 445 8.25 -16.91 10.02
C ILE A 445 9.13 -15.87 9.31
N ALA A 446 8.99 -15.77 8.00
CA ALA A 446 9.73 -14.83 7.18
C ALA A 446 8.79 -13.76 6.61
N SER A 447 9.05 -12.49 6.90
CA SER A 447 8.29 -11.35 6.40
C SER A 447 8.96 -10.74 5.17
N SER A 448 8.23 -10.59 4.06
CA SER A 448 8.73 -9.90 2.87
C SER A 448 8.83 -8.38 3.03
N ALA A 449 8.26 -7.82 4.09
CA ALA A 449 8.45 -6.46 4.54
C ALA A 449 9.50 -6.37 5.67
N PRO A 450 10.22 -5.24 5.81
CA PRO A 450 10.97 -4.93 7.03
C PRO A 450 10.05 -4.82 8.27
N PRO A 451 10.60 -4.82 9.51
CA PRO A 451 9.79 -4.60 10.70
C PRO A 451 9.16 -3.20 10.67
N ILE A 452 7.85 -3.13 10.94
CA ILE A 452 7.11 -1.86 10.99
C ILE A 452 7.37 -1.22 12.34
N ARG A 453 8.26 -0.24 12.35
CA ARG A 453 8.80 0.42 13.55
C ARG A 453 8.04 1.70 13.92
N TYR A 454 7.42 2.36 12.92
CA TYR A 454 6.83 3.69 13.05
C TYR A 454 5.38 3.71 12.56
N PRO A 455 4.53 4.58 13.10
CA PRO A 455 3.13 4.67 12.69
C PRO A 455 2.99 5.21 11.26
N ASP A 456 1.92 4.80 10.58
CA ASP A 456 1.49 5.45 9.34
C ASP A 456 0.56 6.61 9.67
N CYS A 457 0.68 7.70 8.91
CA CYS A 457 -0.18 8.87 9.00
C CYS A 457 -0.83 9.26 7.67
N TYR A 458 -0.63 8.44 6.64
CA TYR A 458 -1.14 8.69 5.31
C TYR A 458 -2.33 7.80 4.91
N GLY A 459 -2.94 7.10 5.89
CA GLY A 459 -4.23 6.40 5.77
C GLY A 459 -4.18 4.88 5.90
N ILE A 460 -3.01 4.27 6.13
CA ILE A 460 -2.93 2.85 6.47
C ILE A 460 -3.29 2.68 7.95
N ASP A 461 -4.03 1.62 8.30
CA ASP A 461 -4.43 1.33 9.68
C ASP A 461 -3.25 0.80 10.53
N MET A 462 -2.22 1.62 10.66
CA MET A 462 -1.01 1.39 11.47
C MET A 462 -0.64 2.63 12.29
N SER A 463 -1.64 3.41 12.72
CA SER A 463 -1.44 4.71 13.35
C SER A 463 -1.13 4.65 14.85
N THR A 464 -1.47 3.55 15.54
CA THR A 464 -1.29 3.40 16.99
C THR A 464 0.05 2.72 17.29
N LEU A 465 1.02 3.49 17.80
CA LEU A 465 2.40 3.03 18.01
C LEU A 465 2.48 1.82 18.94
N GLY A 466 1.74 1.81 20.06
CA GLY A 466 1.72 0.70 21.03
C GLY A 466 1.14 -0.62 20.50
N GLU A 467 0.45 -0.59 19.36
CA GLU A 467 -0.05 -1.82 18.71
C GLU A 467 1.01 -2.48 17.81
N LEU A 468 2.04 -1.75 17.38
CA LEU A 468 3.10 -2.27 16.52
C LEU A 468 3.98 -3.26 17.30
N VAL A 469 4.11 -4.50 16.81
CA VAL A 469 4.90 -5.53 17.49
C VAL A 469 6.38 -5.16 17.60
N ALA A 470 6.94 -4.49 16.58
CA ALA A 470 8.32 -4.03 16.59
C ALA A 470 8.57 -2.94 17.65
N PHE A 471 7.59 -2.03 17.86
CA PHE A 471 7.69 -1.02 18.92
C PHE A 471 7.57 -1.65 20.30
N ARG A 472 6.65 -2.60 20.50
CA ARG A 472 6.55 -3.35 21.77
C ARG A 472 7.84 -4.11 22.08
N ALA A 473 8.49 -4.68 21.05
CA ALA A 473 9.79 -5.33 21.21
C ALA A 473 10.87 -4.32 21.67
N LEU A 474 10.90 -3.11 21.07
CA LEU A 474 11.82 -2.05 21.51
C LEU A 474 11.61 -1.71 22.98
N VAL A 475 10.37 -1.48 23.41
CA VAL A 475 10.06 -1.14 24.82
C VAL A 475 10.51 -2.25 25.77
N ASN A 476 10.28 -3.51 25.40
CA ASN A 476 10.73 -4.66 26.22
C ASN A 476 12.25 -4.76 26.32
N LEU A 477 12.97 -4.55 25.23
CA LEU A 477 14.43 -4.53 25.21
C LEU A 477 14.98 -3.41 26.08
N LEU A 478 14.44 -2.19 25.98
CA LEU A 478 14.82 -1.06 26.84
C LEU A 478 14.58 -1.34 28.34
N ASN A 479 13.50 -2.05 28.68
CA ASN A 479 13.21 -2.44 30.06
C ASN A 479 14.16 -3.54 30.58
N GLY A 480 14.76 -4.34 29.69
CA GLY A 480 15.70 -5.41 30.03
C GLY A 480 17.15 -4.96 30.22
N GLU A 481 17.54 -3.75 29.74
CA GLU A 481 18.91 -3.23 29.86
C GLU A 481 19.38 -2.94 31.30
N GLU A 482 18.44 -2.69 32.23
CA GLU A 482 18.78 -2.54 33.67
C GLU A 482 18.48 -3.84 34.42
N GLY A 483 19.54 -4.59 34.72
CA GLY A 483 19.52 -5.64 35.75
C GLY A 483 19.13 -5.04 37.11
N THR A 484 18.01 -5.55 37.67
CA THR A 484 17.64 -5.51 39.10
C THR A 484 18.18 -4.33 39.94
N GLY A 485 17.91 -3.11 39.55
CA GLY A 485 18.02 -1.94 40.41
C GLY A 485 16.75 -1.78 41.23
N ASN A 486 16.82 -1.79 42.55
CA ASN A 486 15.76 -1.37 43.47
C ASN A 486 15.40 0.10 43.19
N GLY A 487 14.62 0.35 42.14
CA GLY A 487 14.13 1.67 41.73
C GLY A 487 12.71 1.89 42.20
N GLU A 488 12.44 3.05 42.73
CA GLU A 488 11.18 3.59 43.20
C GLU A 488 9.98 3.22 42.31
N GLN A 489 8.89 2.86 42.92
CA GLN A 489 7.61 2.50 42.33
C GLN A 489 7.14 3.58 41.33
N GLY A 490 7.01 3.24 40.01
CA GLY A 490 6.17 4.04 39.16
C GLY A 490 6.36 4.01 37.67
N MET A 491 7.56 3.93 37.12
CA MET A 491 7.76 4.08 35.66
C MET A 491 8.83 3.09 35.15
N GLY A 492 8.49 2.32 34.09
CA GLY A 492 9.44 1.42 33.45
C GLY A 492 10.57 2.21 32.74
N ASN A 493 11.76 1.59 32.62
CA ASN A 493 12.91 2.22 31.97
C ASN A 493 12.61 2.62 30.51
N GLY A 494 11.86 1.81 29.79
CA GLY A 494 11.43 2.12 28.42
C GLY A 494 10.59 3.39 28.31
N GLU A 495 9.65 3.64 29.25
CA GLU A 495 8.87 4.88 29.26
C GLU A 495 9.74 6.10 29.62
N ARG A 496 10.70 5.94 30.52
CA ARG A 496 11.65 7.00 30.88
C ARG A 496 12.50 7.41 29.69
N GLU A 497 13.03 6.45 28.96
CA GLU A 497 13.84 6.68 27.74
C GLU A 497 13.01 7.36 26.64
N LEU A 498 11.76 6.95 26.43
CA LEU A 498 10.84 7.59 25.49
C LEU A 498 10.55 9.05 25.89
N ARG A 499 10.33 9.34 27.17
CA ARG A 499 10.13 10.70 27.65
C ARG A 499 11.36 11.57 27.45
N MET A 500 12.55 11.05 27.71
CA MET A 500 13.81 11.76 27.45
C MET A 500 14.02 12.04 25.95
N ALA A 501 13.66 11.09 25.08
CA ALA A 501 13.74 11.26 23.64
C ALA A 501 12.80 12.38 23.14
N LEU A 502 11.60 12.50 23.72
CA LEU A 502 10.64 13.59 23.39
C LEU A 502 11.06 14.96 23.93
N GLN A 503 11.85 15.03 25.00
CA GLN A 503 12.29 16.32 25.59
C GLN A 503 13.34 17.04 24.74
N ARG A 504 13.96 16.36 23.76
CA ARG A 504 14.84 17.00 22.79
C ARG A 504 14.04 17.99 21.95
N PRO A 505 14.43 19.28 21.89
CA PRO A 505 13.62 20.29 21.24
C PRO A 505 13.46 19.97 19.76
N PHE A 506 12.21 19.85 19.33
CA PHE A 506 11.87 19.92 17.91
C PHE A 506 12.18 21.35 17.44
N ASN A 507 13.29 21.51 16.71
CA ASN A 507 13.68 22.83 16.23
C ASN A 507 12.83 23.19 15.01
N SER A 508 11.67 23.79 15.26
CA SER A 508 10.75 24.24 14.22
C SER A 508 11.34 25.29 13.28
N SER A 509 12.42 25.97 13.68
CA SER A 509 13.05 27.01 12.87
C SER A 509 14.10 26.50 11.88
N THR A 510 14.67 25.31 12.10
CA THR A 510 15.68 24.73 11.19
C THR A 510 15.11 23.62 10.31
N PHE A 511 13.86 23.19 10.52
CA PHE A 511 13.19 22.10 9.76
C PHE A 511 14.08 20.86 9.51
N GLN A 512 14.98 20.54 10.45
CA GLN A 512 15.65 19.26 10.40
C GLN A 512 14.68 18.21 10.98
N PRO A 513 14.25 17.25 10.16
CA PRO A 513 13.39 16.18 10.63
C PRO A 513 14.11 15.39 11.73
N PHE A 514 13.55 15.35 12.91
CA PHE A 514 14.08 14.61 14.05
C PHE A 514 13.17 13.43 14.38
N ASN A 515 13.72 12.23 14.26
CA ASN A 515 13.05 11.00 14.67
C ASN A 515 13.55 10.58 16.05
N PRO A 516 12.76 10.78 17.12
CA PRO A 516 13.20 10.50 18.49
C PRO A 516 13.40 9.00 18.77
N LEU A 517 12.82 8.09 17.99
CA LEU A 517 12.93 6.66 18.15
C LEU A 517 14.15 6.06 17.44
N ALA A 518 14.72 6.75 16.45
CA ALA A 518 15.81 6.18 15.63
C ALA A 518 17.03 5.76 16.45
N GLU A 519 17.45 6.61 17.41
CA GLU A 519 18.58 6.32 18.30
C GLU A 519 18.26 5.16 19.26
N LEU A 520 17.02 5.04 19.71
CA LEU A 520 16.58 3.95 20.59
C LEU A 520 16.60 2.61 19.86
N TYR A 521 16.11 2.58 18.61
CA TYR A 521 16.21 1.38 17.77
C TYR A 521 17.65 1.00 17.45
N ALA A 522 18.55 1.97 17.26
CA ALA A 522 19.95 1.72 16.94
C ALA A 522 20.78 1.13 18.08
N ARG A 523 20.26 1.08 19.30
CA ARG A 523 20.96 0.46 20.46
C ARG A 523 21.00 -1.07 20.36
N PHE A 524 20.10 -1.68 19.62
CA PHE A 524 19.92 -3.12 19.53
C PHE A 524 20.16 -3.59 18.09
N THR A 525 20.70 -4.79 17.97
CA THR A 525 20.88 -5.45 16.68
C THR A 525 19.56 -5.92 16.08
N ASP A 526 19.53 -6.15 14.78
CA ASP A 526 18.34 -6.72 14.11
C ASP A 526 18.01 -8.13 14.65
N GLU A 527 19.03 -8.91 15.06
CA GLU A 527 18.89 -10.22 15.69
C GLU A 527 18.17 -10.14 17.04
N GLU A 528 18.55 -9.18 17.89
CA GLU A 528 17.90 -8.96 19.20
C GLU A 528 16.46 -8.54 19.03
N HIS A 529 16.17 -7.63 18.09
CA HIS A 529 14.80 -7.25 17.74
C HIS A 529 13.98 -8.43 17.23
N CYS A 530 14.52 -9.23 16.31
CA CYS A 530 13.84 -10.40 15.77
C CYS A 530 13.56 -11.45 16.87
N ALA A 531 14.50 -11.66 17.78
CA ALA A 531 14.34 -12.60 18.90
C ALA A 531 13.22 -12.14 19.86
N GLU A 532 13.19 -10.85 20.20
CA GLU A 532 12.13 -10.32 21.07
C GLU A 532 10.76 -10.32 20.38
N ILE A 533 10.68 -10.00 19.07
CA ILE A 533 9.45 -10.14 18.29
C ILE A 533 9.00 -11.60 18.28
N ALA A 534 9.89 -12.57 18.04
CA ALA A 534 9.56 -13.99 18.08
C ALA A 534 9.00 -14.40 19.45
N ARG A 535 9.59 -13.90 20.55
CA ARG A 535 9.09 -14.13 21.92
C ARG A 535 7.68 -13.56 22.11
N LEU A 536 7.41 -12.36 21.64
CA LEU A 536 6.09 -11.72 21.72
C LEU A 536 5.03 -12.47 20.91
N LEU A 537 5.41 -13.01 19.75
CA LEU A 537 4.51 -13.76 18.87
C LEU A 537 4.23 -15.17 19.37
N THR A 538 5.13 -15.77 20.14
CA THR A 538 5.00 -17.17 20.59
C THR A 538 3.97 -17.26 21.73
N PRO A 539 2.84 -17.96 21.53
CA PRO A 539 1.89 -18.20 22.62
C PRO A 539 2.43 -19.23 23.62
N PRO A 540 1.95 -19.21 24.87
CA PRO A 540 2.31 -20.22 25.85
C PRO A 540 1.95 -21.62 25.39
N GLY A 541 2.81 -22.62 25.70
CA GLY A 541 2.54 -24.04 25.44
C GLY A 541 2.90 -24.54 24.04
N MET A 542 3.46 -23.71 23.17
CA MET A 542 4.04 -24.16 21.90
C MET A 542 5.19 -25.13 22.11
N LYS A 543 5.28 -26.14 21.23
CA LYS A 543 6.35 -27.16 21.23
C LYS A 543 7.49 -26.81 20.30
N ALA A 544 7.17 -26.21 19.16
CA ALA A 544 8.14 -25.77 18.16
C ALA A 544 8.88 -24.51 18.62
N GLU A 545 10.17 -24.44 18.38
CA GLU A 545 10.95 -23.20 18.48
C GLU A 545 10.50 -22.22 17.39
N VAL A 546 10.23 -20.96 17.74
CA VAL A 546 9.81 -19.94 16.79
C VAL A 546 10.94 -18.95 16.53
N LYS A 547 11.27 -18.73 15.27
CA LYS A 547 12.18 -17.67 14.80
C LYS A 547 11.45 -16.76 13.82
N VAL A 548 11.86 -15.48 13.78
CA VAL A 548 11.32 -14.49 12.84
C VAL A 548 12.46 -13.89 12.04
N VAL A 549 12.21 -13.72 10.74
CA VAL A 549 13.13 -13.09 9.78
C VAL A 549 12.38 -12.00 9.06
N PHE A 550 12.97 -10.82 8.99
CA PHE A 550 12.43 -9.70 8.24
C PHE A 550 13.30 -9.34 7.04
N GLN A 551 12.66 -8.81 6.01
CA GLN A 551 13.37 -8.17 4.91
C GLN A 551 14.21 -6.99 5.42
N SER A 552 15.38 -6.76 4.82
CA SER A 552 16.13 -5.53 5.08
C SER A 552 15.56 -4.35 4.27
N VAL A 553 15.68 -3.13 4.81
CA VAL A 553 15.27 -1.91 4.10
C VAL A 553 16.05 -1.73 2.79
N SER A 554 17.35 -2.08 2.79
CA SER A 554 18.20 -2.00 1.59
C SER A 554 17.73 -2.95 0.48
N ALA A 555 17.39 -4.20 0.83
CA ALA A 555 16.87 -5.18 -0.12
C ALA A 555 15.47 -4.78 -0.64
N LEU A 556 14.60 -4.25 0.24
CA LEU A 556 13.32 -3.67 -0.16
C LEU A 556 13.52 -2.58 -1.22
N ARG A 557 14.35 -1.58 -0.93
CA ARG A 557 14.64 -0.48 -1.87
C ARG A 557 15.19 -0.99 -3.20
N THR A 558 16.08 -1.97 -3.16
CA THR A 558 16.65 -2.59 -4.37
C THR A 558 15.57 -3.29 -5.20
N ALA A 559 14.73 -4.11 -4.57
CA ALA A 559 13.65 -4.83 -5.24
C ALA A 559 12.64 -3.88 -5.92
N LEU A 560 12.24 -2.81 -5.22
CA LEU A 560 11.29 -1.83 -5.74
C LEU A 560 11.89 -0.89 -6.80
N ALA A 561 13.20 -0.64 -6.77
CA ALA A 561 13.88 0.21 -7.77
C ALA A 561 14.13 -0.54 -9.10
N ALA A 562 14.34 -1.84 -9.07
CA ALA A 562 14.65 -2.63 -10.26
C ALA A 562 13.55 -2.55 -11.33
N SER A 563 12.28 -2.52 -10.92
CA SER A 563 11.15 -2.41 -11.85
C SER A 563 11.06 -1.06 -12.56
N ARG A 564 11.59 0.01 -11.94
CA ARG A 564 11.58 1.37 -12.49
C ARG A 564 12.70 1.61 -13.51
N LYS A 565 13.88 1.01 -13.32
CA LYS A 565 15.00 1.11 -14.28
C LYS A 565 14.65 0.52 -15.64
N SER A 566 13.97 -0.60 -15.70
CA SER A 566 13.55 -1.23 -16.95
C SER A 566 12.63 -0.34 -17.82
N LYS A 567 11.84 0.54 -17.18
CA LYS A 567 11.00 1.52 -17.89
C LYS A 567 11.79 2.67 -18.51
N VAL A 568 12.87 3.11 -17.86
CA VAL A 568 13.73 4.21 -18.35
C VAL A 568 14.56 3.74 -19.54
N GLU A 569 15.08 2.54 -19.50
CA GLU A 569 15.84 1.94 -20.61
C GLU A 569 14.95 1.63 -21.82
N GLY A 570 13.76 1.07 -21.59
CA GLY A 570 12.77 0.85 -22.66
C GLY A 570 12.25 2.12 -23.33
N ARG A 571 12.27 3.27 -22.64
CA ARG A 571 11.94 4.59 -23.23
C ARG A 571 13.09 5.16 -24.08
N LYS A 572 14.35 4.94 -23.70
CA LYS A 572 15.50 5.42 -24.47
C LYS A 572 15.65 4.65 -25.79
N SER A 573 15.32 3.36 -25.84
CA SER A 573 15.38 2.56 -27.07
C SER A 573 14.28 2.85 -28.10
N LYS A 574 13.18 3.52 -27.71
CA LYS A 574 12.08 3.90 -28.62
C LYS A 574 12.25 5.29 -29.26
N VAL A 575 13.31 6.04 -28.94
CA VAL A 575 13.55 7.39 -29.48
C VAL A 575 14.44 7.37 -30.72
N GLU A 576 15.12 6.26 -31.02
CA GLU A 576 15.85 6.11 -32.28
C GLU A 576 14.98 5.37 -33.32
N SER A 577 14.37 6.15 -34.22
CA SER A 577 13.65 5.61 -35.39
C SER A 577 14.64 5.00 -36.37
N PRO A 578 14.54 3.73 -36.77
CA PRO A 578 15.32 3.20 -37.86
C PRO A 578 14.76 3.72 -39.20
N LYS A 579 15.62 4.26 -40.04
CA LYS A 579 15.32 4.49 -41.45
C LYS A 579 15.01 3.15 -42.11
N LEU A 580 13.91 3.09 -42.84
CA LEU A 580 13.58 2.01 -43.74
C LEU A 580 14.64 1.96 -44.86
N ASP A 581 15.33 0.82 -45.01
CA ASP A 581 15.91 0.36 -46.26
C ASP A 581 15.48 -1.10 -46.52
N ASP A 582 15.19 -1.38 -47.77
CA ASP A 582 14.51 -2.54 -48.36
C ASP A 582 15.18 -3.90 -48.14
N PRO A 583 14.46 -5.03 -48.29
CA PRO A 583 14.88 -6.34 -47.86
C PRO A 583 15.68 -7.12 -48.93
N GLN A 584 16.74 -7.78 -48.51
CA GLN A 584 17.33 -8.93 -49.25
C GLN A 584 17.29 -10.19 -48.35
N PRO A 585 17.00 -11.36 -48.88
CA PRO A 585 16.86 -12.58 -48.12
C PRO A 585 18.17 -13.34 -48.01
N SER A 586 18.58 -13.74 -46.81
CA SER A 586 19.59 -14.83 -46.69
C SER A 586 19.56 -15.50 -45.31
N THR A 587 19.32 -16.80 -45.33
CA THR A 587 19.89 -17.91 -44.55
C THR A 587 19.71 -17.88 -43.01
N LEU A 588 18.90 -18.83 -42.55
CA LEU A 588 18.90 -19.39 -41.21
C LEU A 588 20.31 -19.77 -40.74
N SER A 589 20.77 -19.12 -39.68
CA SER A 589 21.78 -19.66 -38.78
C SER A 589 21.25 -19.70 -37.37
N THR A 590 21.10 -20.91 -36.85
CA THR A 590 20.85 -21.22 -35.46
C THR A 590 22.06 -20.81 -34.62
N SER A 591 21.95 -19.72 -33.85
CA SER A 591 22.85 -19.43 -32.75
C SER A 591 22.03 -19.23 -31.48
N SER A 592 22.00 -20.26 -30.65
CA SER A 592 21.54 -20.21 -29.27
C SER A 592 22.49 -19.35 -28.44
N THR A 593 22.12 -18.10 -28.18
CA THR A 593 22.81 -17.27 -27.20
C THR A 593 22.26 -17.62 -25.81
N PRO A 594 23.11 -17.99 -24.85
CA PRO A 594 22.64 -18.23 -23.48
C PRO A 594 22.17 -16.91 -22.87
N LEU A 595 20.96 -16.91 -22.28
CA LEU A 595 20.49 -15.85 -21.41
C LEU A 595 21.46 -15.73 -20.21
N THR A 596 22.33 -14.74 -20.25
CA THR A 596 23.15 -14.35 -19.11
C THR A 596 22.25 -13.64 -18.10
N PHE A 597 21.83 -14.37 -17.07
CA PHE A 597 21.30 -13.75 -15.86
C PHE A 597 22.45 -13.01 -15.17
N SER A 598 22.39 -11.68 -15.16
CA SER A 598 23.33 -10.84 -14.43
C SER A 598 23.19 -11.12 -12.93
N THR A 599 24.29 -11.51 -12.32
CA THR A 599 24.47 -11.53 -10.87
C THR A 599 24.07 -10.16 -10.29
N PHE A 600 23.24 -10.15 -9.26
CA PHE A 600 22.99 -8.96 -8.44
C PHE A 600 24.33 -8.53 -7.81
N SER A 601 25.05 -7.67 -8.49
CA SER A 601 26.12 -6.89 -7.87
C SER A 601 25.45 -5.78 -7.07
N THR A 602 25.78 -5.66 -5.80
CA THR A 602 25.42 -4.52 -4.94
C THR A 602 25.77 -3.22 -5.67
N PRO A 603 24.79 -2.32 -5.93
CA PRO A 603 25.12 -1.02 -6.52
C PRO A 603 25.89 -0.20 -5.49
N ALA A 604 26.90 0.51 -5.96
CA ALA A 604 27.61 1.51 -5.19
C ALA A 604 26.62 2.56 -4.65
N ASP A 605 26.78 2.90 -3.38
CA ASP A 605 25.97 3.86 -2.64
C ASP A 605 25.81 5.18 -3.42
N GLY A 606 24.57 5.65 -3.62
CA GLY A 606 24.35 7.03 -3.95
C GLY A 606 23.12 7.47 -4.75
N VAL A 607 22.33 6.60 -5.41
CA VAL A 607 21.29 7.10 -6.36
C VAL A 607 19.90 6.45 -6.23
N VAL A 608 19.68 5.54 -5.31
CA VAL A 608 18.45 4.69 -5.30
C VAL A 608 17.42 5.09 -4.25
N SER A 609 17.72 6.04 -3.35
CA SER A 609 16.89 6.26 -2.14
C SER A 609 15.62 7.10 -2.32
N ASP A 610 15.49 7.93 -3.36
CA ASP A 610 14.54 9.05 -3.36
C ASP A 610 13.15 8.75 -3.94
N ALA A 611 12.87 7.53 -4.37
CA ALA A 611 11.62 7.22 -5.07
C ALA A 611 10.63 6.32 -4.30
N ILE A 612 10.99 5.86 -3.10
CA ILE A 612 10.21 4.89 -2.32
C ILE A 612 9.86 5.49 -0.96
N GLY A 613 8.58 5.47 -0.61
CA GLY A 613 8.06 5.87 0.68
C GLY A 613 8.08 4.68 1.65
N ASP A 614 9.03 4.67 2.57
CA ASP A 614 9.27 3.61 3.54
C ASP A 614 9.34 4.11 4.99
N TRP A 615 8.66 5.24 5.27
CA TRP A 615 8.65 5.95 6.55
C TRP A 615 8.27 5.06 7.75
N TYR A 616 7.38 4.11 7.60
CA TYR A 616 6.98 3.20 8.68
C TYR A 616 8.06 2.15 9.02
N PHE A 617 9.08 1.99 8.18
CA PHE A 617 10.26 1.17 8.47
C PHE A 617 11.43 2.02 8.99
N THR A 618 11.61 3.23 8.44
CA THR A 618 12.78 4.10 8.66
C THR A 618 12.51 5.29 9.56
N GLY A 619 11.24 5.73 9.67
CA GLY A 619 10.86 6.97 10.32
C GLY A 619 11.19 8.24 9.52
N ASP A 620 11.51 8.10 8.22
CA ASP A 620 11.80 9.22 7.32
C ASP A 620 10.52 9.64 6.58
N TYR A 621 9.70 10.46 7.23
CA TYR A 621 8.41 10.90 6.71
C TYR A 621 8.58 11.91 5.57
N PRO A 622 7.80 11.79 4.47
CA PRO A 622 7.91 12.67 3.31
C PRO A 622 7.39 14.09 3.54
N THR A 623 6.60 14.31 4.61
CA THR A 623 6.03 15.63 4.91
C THR A 623 6.28 16.03 6.37
N PRO A 624 6.28 17.35 6.68
CA PRO A 624 6.41 17.84 8.05
C PRO A 624 5.33 17.33 8.99
N GLY A 625 4.10 17.17 8.50
CA GLY A 625 2.98 16.63 9.27
C GLY A 625 3.24 15.22 9.78
N GLY A 626 3.93 14.37 9.00
CA GLY A 626 4.30 13.02 9.42
C GLY A 626 5.17 12.99 10.68
N TYR A 627 6.13 13.91 10.82
CA TYR A 627 6.95 14.01 12.03
C TYR A 627 6.15 14.51 13.24
N LYS A 628 5.20 15.44 13.06
CA LYS A 628 4.29 15.86 14.14
C LYS A 628 3.44 14.69 14.62
N VAL A 629 2.92 13.88 13.69
CA VAL A 629 2.13 12.68 14.01
C VAL A 629 2.97 11.66 14.78
N LEU A 630 4.23 11.42 14.41
CA LEU A 630 5.13 10.54 15.16
C LEU A 630 5.30 11.00 16.60
N HIS A 631 5.60 12.30 16.82
CA HIS A 631 5.74 12.86 18.17
C HIS A 631 4.44 12.70 18.99
N GLN A 632 3.29 12.98 18.39
CA GLN A 632 1.99 12.80 19.05
C GLN A 632 1.71 11.32 19.36
N ALA A 633 2.08 10.39 18.48
CA ALA A 633 1.90 8.96 18.70
C ALA A 633 2.72 8.45 19.90
N ILE A 634 3.96 8.96 20.08
CA ILE A 634 4.79 8.65 21.24
C ILE A 634 4.15 9.24 22.52
N GLN A 635 3.68 10.48 22.48
CA GLN A 635 3.01 11.11 23.59
C GLN A 635 1.73 10.36 23.99
N ASN A 636 0.89 9.99 23.01
CA ASN A 636 -0.33 9.21 23.25
C ASN A 636 -0.03 7.85 23.91
N TYR A 637 1.06 7.19 23.48
CA TYR A 637 1.51 5.95 24.11
C TYR A 637 1.88 6.16 25.58
N LEU A 638 2.67 7.21 25.88
CA LEU A 638 3.12 7.53 27.24
C LEU A 638 1.97 7.95 28.17
N ASP A 639 0.93 8.57 27.62
CA ASP A 639 -0.26 9.00 28.36
C ASP A 639 -1.33 7.89 28.48
N GLY A 640 -1.07 6.71 27.93
CA GLY A 640 -2.01 5.58 27.93
C GLY A 640 -3.25 5.81 27.08
N THR A 641 -3.21 6.77 26.15
CA THR A 641 -4.33 7.08 25.26
C THR A 641 -4.27 6.24 23.97
N SER A 642 -5.39 5.63 23.59
CA SER A 642 -5.49 4.76 22.40
C SER A 642 -6.20 5.47 21.26
N GLY A 643 -5.81 6.70 20.95
CA GLY A 643 -6.38 7.48 19.84
C GLY A 643 -5.48 7.51 18.62
N ARG A 644 -6.06 7.81 17.43
CA ARG A 644 -5.26 8.19 16.25
C ARG A 644 -4.53 9.50 16.56
N SER A 645 -3.31 9.63 16.08
CA SER A 645 -2.45 10.79 16.35
C SER A 645 -2.70 11.96 15.38
N TYR A 646 -3.74 11.87 14.52
CA TYR A 646 -4.10 12.87 13.50
C TYR A 646 -5.61 12.92 13.25
#